data_a54857a090877b07d9b0663eeb79488c
#
_entry.id   a54857a090877b07d9b0663eeb79488c
#
_cell.length_a   1.000
_cell.length_b   1.000
_cell.length_c   1.000
_cell.angle_alpha   90.00
_cell.angle_beta   90.00
_cell.angle_gamma   90.00
#
_symmetry.space_group_name_H-M   'P 1'
#
loop_
_entity.id
_entity.type
_entity.pdbx_description
1 polymer ?
#
loop_
_entity_poly.entity_id
_entity_poly.type
_entity_poly.pdbx_seq_one_letter_code
_entity_poly.pdbx_strand_id
1 'polypeptide(L)'
;MIRIALAALLVLLCAVPALAQQARPTDPAAAFFDDSAVREIRIYFTDPNWYNTLTQGHNSTADPYFPCRFQSGNTSLPNIGCRFKGNSSFRRNGIKKPFKLDFNEYDDNANFLGLKKLNLNNFDLSPDFMREKLLHDFAGKYVAALRSVYVRLYINDAFYGLYLAVEQPDKQMMQSRYGNDEDGNLYEGEERLGGTGGRPDLSYLGANQSLYENIYILKTNESANNYSGLIEFLNILNNTAAAEFPAKLEQVCDVENWLYGMAVNNLVVNLDSYLGVAAEYYLYDRDSDGRFVHIQWDHNESFGITGDGTPRLTNPFTTDPFYLPGGGTGNNARPFLQKVWAVNDYRRLYLRILARFLREGFDPTTMNARVSQLATLIRPHVTEDPNKAFTLTQFENNLNNQVTSGNLAIPGVTQFVRERHTYLRAYLNSQAQPIDVRLNELVTVNNGAYKDEAGDADPWVEIHNLGPGPVTLTNFYLTDDTANPTKWQVPARTLADGEFLVVWLDGETSEGDTHASFRAPATGGKLSLFASAISTQTAIDSLTLPALTAGQSLVRLGDYGNRTATTFLPTPASANRVSADPTAPTQGTGLLLINEIGADNDSSYPDPDEAGAFEDWFEVFNPGTTTVDMSGMYITDNLNNKTKWRVPNGVTIPAGGYLVFIADGETAQGSRHTSWSLSADGEAIGIYHTDGTTLIDSYTFSVQQTDVSLGRTTDGAASWSIFKPATPGATNTGAYANWITSAASFLTAPVAPGVIASAFGTNLTTSTVSATTTPLPTTLAGVTISITDSANTTHSAPLFFAAAGQVNFQIPATAVTGRAKVTLTRQNGTTITGDLLIESVAPGLFAANASGQGIGAIVGLRVDAAGVQTYFPVSSYDAAQQQFVATPISLGAVTDQVYLLLYGTGIRGVQNLSNVSVEVGGQSVPILFAGAQGDFVGLDQVNVGPLPRALEGRGSVSVVMTVAGKRANPIRVTIQ
;
A
#
# COMPACT_ATOMS: atom_id res chain seq x y z
N MET A 1 11.45 2.02 38.79
CA MET A 1 10.80 2.75 37.71
C MET A 1 11.57 2.61 36.39
N ILE A 2 12.89 2.82 36.36
CA ILE A 2 13.72 2.70 35.12
C ILE A 2 13.67 1.28 34.54
N ARG A 3 13.75 0.22 35.34
CA ARG A 3 13.66 -1.18 34.89
C ARG A 3 12.29 -1.54 34.31
N ILE A 4 11.22 -0.96 34.80
CA ILE A 4 9.85 -1.22 34.33
C ILE A 4 9.59 -0.49 33.00
N ALA A 5 10.08 0.76 32.86
CA ALA A 5 9.96 1.53 31.62
C ALA A 5 10.80 0.94 30.48
N LEU A 6 12.00 0.44 30.77
CA LEU A 6 12.86 -0.20 29.76
C LEU A 6 12.39 -1.63 29.39
N ALA A 7 11.85 -2.39 30.34
CA ALA A 7 11.25 -3.68 30.04
C ALA A 7 9.98 -3.55 29.19
N ALA A 8 9.18 -2.50 29.44
CA ALA A 8 8.03 -2.15 28.60
C ALA A 8 8.46 -1.72 27.18
N LEU A 9 9.58 -1.04 27.05
CA LEU A 9 10.12 -0.64 25.73
C LEU A 9 10.57 -1.85 24.89
N LEU A 10 11.16 -2.88 25.53
CA LEU A 10 11.55 -4.11 24.84
C LEU A 10 10.36 -4.99 24.46
N VAL A 11 9.26 -4.92 25.20
CA VAL A 11 8.01 -5.65 24.91
C VAL A 11 7.18 -4.91 23.85
N LEU A 12 7.26 -3.56 23.78
CA LEU A 12 6.57 -2.76 22.74
C LEU A 12 7.23 -2.83 21.34
N LEU A 13 8.46 -3.35 21.22
CA LEU A 13 9.09 -3.65 19.92
C LEU A 13 8.36 -4.75 19.11
N CYS A 14 7.25 -5.26 19.63
CA CYS A 14 6.47 -6.35 19.01
C CYS A 14 5.20 -5.87 18.26
N ALA A 15 4.91 -4.56 18.20
CA ALA A 15 3.76 -4.08 17.43
C ALA A 15 4.13 -3.97 15.95
N VAL A 16 3.57 -4.87 15.15
CA VAL A 16 3.63 -4.81 13.67
C VAL A 16 2.95 -3.53 13.21
N PRO A 17 3.61 -2.63 12.47
CA PRO A 17 2.88 -1.58 11.76
C PRO A 17 1.97 -2.27 10.74
N ALA A 18 0.68 -1.98 10.79
CA ALA A 18 -0.25 -2.32 9.72
C ALA A 18 0.33 -1.76 8.41
N LEU A 19 0.27 -2.56 7.34
CA LEU A 19 0.56 -2.08 5.99
C LEU A 19 -0.36 -0.89 5.72
N ALA A 20 0.12 0.32 5.98
CA ALA A 20 -0.57 1.53 5.61
C ALA A 20 -0.69 1.55 4.08
N GLN A 21 -1.90 1.70 3.59
CA GLN A 21 -2.15 2.00 2.19
C GLN A 21 -1.30 3.24 1.85
N GLN A 22 -0.38 3.10 0.91
CA GLN A 22 0.61 4.13 0.59
C GLN A 22 -0.12 5.41 0.14
N ALA A 23 -0.13 6.43 0.99
CA ALA A 23 -0.77 7.70 0.72
C ALA A 23 -0.09 8.38 -0.47
N ARG A 24 -0.88 8.85 -1.44
CA ARG A 24 -0.36 9.67 -2.53
C ARG A 24 0.16 11.01 -1.99
N PRO A 25 1.26 11.56 -2.51
CA PRO A 25 1.89 12.79 -1.99
C PRO A 25 1.01 14.05 -1.99
N THR A 26 -0.18 14.00 -2.61
CA THR A 26 -1.09 15.15 -2.80
C THR A 26 -2.46 14.99 -2.15
N ASP A 27 -2.70 13.96 -1.33
CA ASP A 27 -3.98 13.74 -0.68
C ASP A 27 -3.97 14.23 0.78
N PRO A 28 -4.45 15.44 1.05
CA PRO A 28 -4.43 16.02 2.41
C PRO A 28 -5.27 15.22 3.42
N ALA A 29 -6.26 14.43 2.96
CA ALA A 29 -7.12 13.61 3.81
C ALA A 29 -6.50 12.24 4.16
N ALA A 30 -5.39 11.84 3.55
CA ALA A 30 -4.78 10.54 3.79
C ALA A 30 -4.52 10.28 5.27
N ALA A 31 -3.93 11.24 5.97
CA ALA A 31 -3.65 11.13 7.40
C ALA A 31 -4.92 11.04 8.28
N PHE A 32 -6.05 11.58 7.84
CA PHE A 32 -7.33 11.42 8.53
C PHE A 32 -7.86 10.00 8.40
N PHE A 33 -7.77 9.41 7.19
CA PHE A 33 -8.25 8.04 6.92
C PHE A 33 -7.27 6.94 7.34
N ASP A 34 -6.10 7.29 7.87
CA ASP A 34 -5.22 6.32 8.54
C ASP A 34 -5.96 5.74 9.76
N ASP A 35 -6.11 4.43 9.78
CA ASP A 35 -6.88 3.70 10.78
C ASP A 35 -6.04 3.09 11.91
N SER A 36 -4.85 3.60 12.12
CA SER A 36 -4.01 3.27 13.29
C SER A 36 -4.64 3.72 14.62
N ALA A 37 -5.57 4.68 14.58
CA ALA A 37 -6.28 5.20 15.72
C ALA A 37 -7.73 5.60 15.38
N VAL A 38 -8.61 5.57 16.39
CA VAL A 38 -9.95 6.14 16.30
C VAL A 38 -9.83 7.66 16.36
N ARG A 39 -10.32 8.35 15.34
CA ARG A 39 -10.28 9.82 15.26
C ARG A 39 -11.36 10.46 16.13
N GLU A 40 -11.30 11.76 16.31
CA GLU A 40 -12.31 12.53 17.06
C GLU A 40 -12.94 13.59 16.15
N ILE A 41 -14.29 13.65 16.17
CA ILE A 41 -15.06 14.69 15.50
C ILE A 41 -15.99 15.31 16.56
N ARG A 42 -16.02 16.64 16.62
CA ARG A 42 -16.92 17.43 17.46
C ARG A 42 -17.82 18.29 16.59
N ILE A 43 -19.11 18.22 16.84
CA ILE A 43 -20.14 19.02 16.19
C ILE A 43 -20.84 19.84 17.26
N TYR A 44 -20.99 21.15 16.99
CA TYR A 44 -21.64 22.05 17.92
C TYR A 44 -22.83 22.72 17.24
N PHE A 45 -24.01 22.44 17.75
CA PHE A 45 -25.24 23.10 17.34
C PHE A 45 -25.55 24.22 18.33
N THR A 46 -25.92 25.38 17.80
CA THR A 46 -26.46 26.51 18.60
C THR A 46 -27.92 26.31 18.95
N ASP A 47 -28.66 25.53 18.15
CA ASP A 47 -30.05 25.17 18.42
C ASP A 47 -30.11 24.09 19.50
N PRO A 48 -30.67 24.35 20.69
CA PRO A 48 -30.82 23.32 21.73
C PRO A 48 -31.77 22.19 21.31
N ASN A 49 -32.62 22.40 20.31
CA ASN A 49 -33.54 21.40 19.76
C ASN A 49 -33.02 20.73 18.49
N TRP A 50 -31.71 20.82 18.21
CA TRP A 50 -31.03 20.37 16.98
C TRP A 50 -31.50 19.00 16.49
N TYR A 51 -31.72 18.02 17.40
CA TYR A 51 -32.12 16.67 17.01
C TYR A 51 -33.48 16.64 16.30
N ASN A 52 -34.48 17.38 16.86
CA ASN A 52 -35.79 17.48 16.23
C ASN A 52 -35.75 18.30 14.94
N THR A 53 -34.93 19.36 14.93
CA THR A 53 -34.72 20.18 13.74
C THR A 53 -34.14 19.36 12.57
N LEU A 54 -33.07 18.57 12.81
CA LEU A 54 -32.50 17.68 11.79
C LEU A 54 -33.49 16.57 11.38
N THR A 55 -34.28 16.03 12.36
CA THR A 55 -35.29 15.00 12.09
C THR A 55 -36.40 15.52 11.19
N GLN A 56 -36.88 16.73 11.43
CA GLN A 56 -37.91 17.37 10.60
C GLN A 56 -37.36 17.69 9.21
N GLY A 57 -36.11 18.18 9.14
CA GLY A 57 -35.44 18.43 7.89
C GLY A 57 -35.33 17.18 7.04
N HIS A 58 -34.83 16.09 7.60
CA HIS A 58 -34.71 14.81 6.92
C HIS A 58 -36.03 14.23 6.42
N ASN A 59 -37.11 14.42 7.17
CA ASN A 59 -38.45 13.95 6.79
C ASN A 59 -39.14 14.90 5.78
N SER A 60 -38.51 16.03 5.44
CA SER A 60 -39.03 16.95 4.42
C SER A 60 -38.51 16.56 3.03
N THR A 61 -39.23 16.98 1.98
CA THR A 61 -38.80 16.74 0.60
C THR A 61 -37.55 17.52 0.19
N ALA A 62 -37.20 18.58 0.96
CA ALA A 62 -36.03 19.42 0.69
C ALA A 62 -34.75 18.85 1.29
N ASP A 63 -34.85 18.01 2.32
CA ASP A 63 -33.73 17.39 3.08
C ASP A 63 -32.54 18.37 3.33
N PRO A 64 -32.81 19.56 3.94
CA PRO A 64 -31.88 20.67 3.98
C PRO A 64 -30.73 20.42 4.98
N TYR A 65 -29.58 21.07 4.73
CA TYR A 65 -28.51 21.19 5.71
C TYR A 65 -28.83 22.29 6.75
N PHE A 66 -28.34 22.07 7.97
CA PHE A 66 -28.46 23.02 9.07
C PHE A 66 -27.07 23.43 9.57
N PRO A 67 -26.87 24.70 9.97
CA PRO A 67 -25.55 25.19 10.36
C PRO A 67 -25.08 24.56 11.66
N CYS A 68 -23.82 24.14 11.67
CA CYS A 68 -23.12 23.68 12.85
C CYS A 68 -21.64 24.06 12.80
N ARG A 69 -20.96 24.13 13.94
CA ARG A 69 -19.49 24.24 14.00
C ARG A 69 -18.90 22.83 14.04
N PHE A 70 -17.87 22.63 13.27
CA PHE A 70 -17.10 21.38 13.20
C PHE A 70 -15.72 21.55 13.81
N GLN A 71 -15.21 20.52 14.46
CA GLN A 71 -13.83 20.43 14.92
C GLN A 71 -13.31 18.98 14.82
N SER A 72 -12.09 18.81 14.29
CA SER A 72 -11.35 17.54 14.31
C SER A 72 -9.86 17.84 14.33
N GLY A 73 -9.16 17.33 15.33
CA GLY A 73 -7.75 17.68 15.58
C GLY A 73 -7.57 19.19 15.70
N ASN A 74 -6.67 19.74 14.94
CA ASN A 74 -6.38 21.19 14.89
C ASN A 74 -7.29 21.98 13.94
N THR A 75 -8.15 21.30 13.17
CA THR A 75 -9.07 21.96 12.23
C THR A 75 -10.35 22.34 12.92
N SER A 76 -10.75 23.60 12.80
CA SER A 76 -12.05 24.10 13.27
C SER A 76 -12.70 24.92 12.17
N LEU A 77 -13.91 24.50 11.76
CA LEU A 77 -14.73 25.19 10.77
C LEU A 77 -15.97 25.75 11.47
N PRO A 78 -16.16 27.08 11.45
CA PRO A 78 -17.18 27.74 12.28
C PRO A 78 -18.60 27.49 11.82
N ASN A 79 -18.81 27.20 10.53
CA ASN A 79 -20.13 27.09 9.94
C ASN A 79 -20.10 26.10 8.77
N ILE A 80 -20.53 24.87 9.03
CA ILE A 80 -20.69 23.82 7.99
C ILE A 80 -22.15 23.36 7.96
N GLY A 81 -22.53 22.67 6.88
CA GLY A 81 -23.84 22.01 6.76
C GLY A 81 -23.85 20.66 7.47
N CYS A 82 -24.83 20.47 8.35
CA CYS A 82 -25.08 19.20 9.04
C CYS A 82 -26.51 18.74 8.76
N ARG A 83 -26.70 17.46 8.42
CA ARG A 83 -28.02 16.83 8.33
C ARG A 83 -27.96 15.35 8.68
N PHE A 84 -29.10 14.77 9.01
CA PHE A 84 -29.21 13.31 9.01
C PHE A 84 -29.24 12.77 7.59
N LYS A 85 -28.88 11.49 7.42
CA LYS A 85 -28.92 10.79 6.12
C LYS A 85 -29.52 9.38 6.28
N GLY A 86 -29.66 8.70 5.15
CA GLY A 86 -30.07 7.29 5.08
C GLY A 86 -31.56 7.07 5.16
N ASN A 87 -32.03 5.94 4.67
CA ASN A 87 -33.42 5.50 4.67
C ASN A 87 -33.68 4.54 5.83
N SER A 88 -33.28 3.28 5.69
CA SER A 88 -33.46 2.21 6.69
C SER A 88 -32.71 2.53 7.98
N SER A 89 -31.45 2.96 7.87
CA SER A 89 -30.56 3.31 8.97
C SER A 89 -31.07 4.51 9.79
N PHE A 90 -31.80 5.45 9.18
CA PHE A 90 -32.45 6.55 9.86
C PHE A 90 -33.74 6.12 10.58
N ARG A 91 -34.56 5.26 9.92
CA ARG A 91 -35.90 4.85 10.44
C ARG A 91 -35.83 3.93 11.64
N ARG A 92 -34.73 3.22 11.86
CA ARG A 92 -34.59 2.30 13.01
C ARG A 92 -34.67 3.04 14.33
N ASN A 93 -35.14 2.31 15.35
CA ASN A 93 -35.27 2.84 16.70
C ASN A 93 -33.93 3.29 17.28
N GLY A 94 -33.98 4.32 18.09
CA GLY A 94 -32.83 4.91 18.78
C GLY A 94 -32.45 6.28 18.24
N ILE A 95 -31.65 7.00 19.02
CA ILE A 95 -31.24 8.38 18.74
C ILE A 95 -29.96 8.46 17.89
N LYS A 96 -29.24 7.36 17.72
CA LYS A 96 -28.00 7.29 16.96
C LYS A 96 -28.29 7.22 15.46
N LYS A 97 -28.47 8.40 14.85
CA LYS A 97 -28.74 8.52 13.42
C LYS A 97 -27.45 8.74 12.63
N PRO A 98 -27.36 8.32 11.34
CA PRO A 98 -26.21 8.67 10.51
C PRO A 98 -26.26 10.13 10.09
N PHE A 99 -25.07 10.76 9.94
CA PHE A 99 -24.94 12.16 9.55
C PHE A 99 -24.31 12.29 8.16
N LYS A 100 -24.65 13.38 7.49
CA LYS A 100 -23.90 13.92 6.35
C LYS A 100 -23.43 15.33 6.70
N LEU A 101 -22.13 15.54 6.55
CA LEU A 101 -21.47 16.83 6.75
C LEU A 101 -21.13 17.39 5.38
N ASP A 102 -21.43 18.66 5.18
CA ASP A 102 -21.07 19.43 3.99
C ASP A 102 -20.23 20.62 4.42
N PHE A 103 -18.93 20.55 4.17
CA PHE A 103 -17.98 21.56 4.65
C PHE A 103 -18.11 22.87 3.88
N ASN A 104 -18.59 22.83 2.66
CA ASN A 104 -18.70 24.00 1.78
C ASN A 104 -20.14 24.49 1.56
N GLU A 105 -21.12 24.01 2.31
CA GLU A 105 -22.53 24.43 2.19
C GLU A 105 -22.75 25.94 2.35
N TYR A 106 -21.95 26.59 3.20
CA TYR A 106 -22.10 28.04 3.50
C TYR A 106 -20.86 28.86 3.10
N ASP A 107 -19.79 28.23 2.63
CA ASP A 107 -18.56 28.86 2.12
C ASP A 107 -17.93 27.94 1.09
N ASP A 108 -18.01 28.28 -0.18
CA ASP A 108 -17.53 27.49 -1.32
C ASP A 108 -16.05 27.07 -1.20
N ASN A 109 -15.24 27.83 -0.46
CA ASN A 109 -13.82 27.57 -0.25
C ASN A 109 -13.54 26.69 0.96
N ALA A 110 -14.51 26.46 1.85
CA ALA A 110 -14.31 25.67 3.03
C ALA A 110 -14.19 24.18 2.66
N ASN A 111 -13.29 23.51 3.35
CA ASN A 111 -13.06 22.07 3.23
C ASN A 111 -12.41 21.53 4.49
N PHE A 112 -12.49 20.23 4.68
CA PHE A 112 -11.77 19.50 5.71
C PHE A 112 -10.69 18.63 5.06
N LEU A 113 -9.44 19.07 5.11
CA LEU A 113 -8.31 18.35 4.49
C LEU A 113 -8.57 18.04 3.00
N GLY A 114 -9.11 19.00 2.24
CA GLY A 114 -9.49 18.83 0.85
C GLY A 114 -10.86 18.18 0.62
N LEU A 115 -11.48 17.56 1.62
CA LEU A 115 -12.81 16.97 1.52
C LEU A 115 -13.88 18.07 1.57
N LYS A 116 -14.85 18.03 0.67
CA LYS A 116 -16.04 18.88 0.71
C LYS A 116 -17.17 18.25 1.50
N LYS A 117 -17.24 16.94 1.52
CA LYS A 117 -18.30 16.18 2.22
C LYS A 117 -17.72 15.00 2.98
N LEU A 118 -18.40 14.59 4.06
CA LEU A 118 -18.07 13.41 4.86
C LEU A 118 -19.36 12.77 5.39
N ASN A 119 -19.44 11.44 5.31
CA ASN A 119 -20.55 10.67 5.86
C ASN A 119 -20.13 10.07 7.21
N LEU A 120 -21.02 10.10 8.21
CA LEU A 120 -20.85 9.42 9.49
C LEU A 120 -21.89 8.32 9.62
N ASN A 121 -21.50 7.07 9.36
CA ASN A 121 -22.38 5.91 9.39
C ASN A 121 -22.47 5.34 10.82
N ASN A 122 -23.68 4.95 11.22
CA ASN A 122 -24.03 4.60 12.60
C ASN A 122 -23.94 3.10 12.94
N PHE A 123 -23.40 2.28 12.06
CA PHE A 123 -23.32 0.81 12.16
C PHE A 123 -24.68 0.13 12.21
N ASP A 124 -25.62 0.62 11.42
CA ASP A 124 -26.91 -0.04 11.28
C ASP A 124 -26.71 -1.47 10.73
N LEU A 125 -27.38 -2.47 11.28
CA LEU A 125 -27.23 -3.90 10.98
C LEU A 125 -25.81 -4.48 11.17
N SER A 126 -24.88 -3.77 11.79
CA SER A 126 -23.50 -4.25 12.00
C SER A 126 -23.19 -4.43 13.51
N PRO A 127 -23.60 -5.55 14.13
CA PRO A 127 -23.25 -5.82 15.53
C PRO A 127 -21.75 -5.88 15.78
N ASP A 128 -20.96 -6.26 14.77
CA ASP A 128 -19.50 -6.29 14.74
C ASP A 128 -18.86 -4.91 14.59
N PHE A 129 -19.61 -3.89 14.19
CA PHE A 129 -19.14 -2.51 13.95
C PHE A 129 -18.02 -2.40 12.90
N MET A 130 -17.82 -3.41 12.00
CA MET A 130 -16.63 -3.39 11.13
C MET A 130 -16.85 -3.88 9.71
N ARG A 131 -17.97 -4.50 9.34
CA ARG A 131 -18.12 -5.12 8.00
C ARG A 131 -17.98 -4.12 6.85
N GLU A 132 -18.50 -2.91 6.99
CA GLU A 132 -18.34 -1.84 6.00
C GLU A 132 -16.87 -1.40 5.88
N LYS A 133 -16.17 -1.23 7.01
CA LYS A 133 -14.74 -0.92 7.03
C LYS A 133 -13.88 -2.03 6.39
N LEU A 134 -14.17 -3.28 6.74
CA LEU A 134 -13.47 -4.44 6.16
C LEU A 134 -13.64 -4.52 4.64
N LEU A 135 -14.84 -4.20 4.15
CA LEU A 135 -15.09 -4.21 2.72
C LEU A 135 -14.38 -3.06 2.00
N HIS A 136 -14.39 -1.85 2.57
CA HIS A 136 -13.62 -0.72 2.01
C HIS A 136 -12.12 -1.04 1.91
N ASP A 137 -11.53 -1.62 2.96
CA ASP A 137 -10.13 -2.00 3.00
C ASP A 137 -9.79 -3.09 1.99
N PHE A 138 -10.68 -4.05 1.82
CA PHE A 138 -10.51 -5.13 0.86
C PHE A 138 -10.66 -4.64 -0.57
N ALA A 139 -11.77 -3.96 -0.88
CA ALA A 139 -12.08 -3.48 -2.23
C ALA A 139 -11.06 -2.46 -2.73
N GLY A 140 -10.53 -1.60 -1.84
CA GLY A 140 -9.54 -0.56 -2.18
C GLY A 140 -8.22 -1.10 -2.72
N LYS A 141 -7.96 -2.40 -2.59
CA LYS A 141 -6.79 -3.06 -3.20
C LYS A 141 -6.97 -3.32 -4.70
N TYR A 142 -8.21 -3.31 -5.20
CA TYR A 142 -8.53 -3.79 -6.54
C TYR A 142 -9.33 -2.79 -7.38
N VAL A 143 -10.13 -1.94 -6.72
CA VAL A 143 -10.99 -0.94 -7.38
C VAL A 143 -10.93 0.39 -6.65
N ALA A 144 -11.40 1.46 -7.30
CA ALA A 144 -11.59 2.75 -6.66
C ALA A 144 -12.68 2.65 -5.58
N ALA A 145 -12.29 2.25 -4.36
CA ALA A 145 -13.18 2.14 -3.21
C ALA A 145 -13.12 3.38 -2.33
N LEU A 146 -14.13 3.51 -1.47
CA LEU A 146 -14.22 4.57 -0.47
C LEU A 146 -13.20 4.36 0.65
N ARG A 147 -12.64 5.44 1.16
CA ARG A 147 -11.89 5.41 2.42
C ARG A 147 -12.82 5.53 3.60
N SER A 148 -12.46 4.89 4.71
CA SER A 148 -13.21 5.00 5.95
C SER A 148 -12.32 4.87 7.18
N VAL A 149 -12.72 5.55 8.25
CA VAL A 149 -12.01 5.52 9.54
C VAL A 149 -13.01 5.63 10.69
N TYR A 150 -12.71 4.98 11.81
CA TYR A 150 -13.53 5.10 13.01
C TYR A 150 -13.37 6.46 13.66
N VAL A 151 -14.49 7.03 14.12
CA VAL A 151 -14.50 8.31 14.80
C VAL A 151 -15.34 8.27 16.08
N ARG A 152 -14.87 8.93 17.12
CA ARG A 152 -15.65 9.30 18.30
C ARG A 152 -16.38 10.60 17.99
N LEU A 153 -17.68 10.53 17.88
CA LEU A 153 -18.49 11.72 17.64
C LEU A 153 -18.90 12.34 18.97
N TYR A 154 -18.63 13.64 19.12
CA TYR A 154 -19.14 14.46 20.22
C TYR A 154 -20.12 15.49 19.67
N ILE A 155 -21.23 15.66 20.37
CA ILE A 155 -22.22 16.72 20.07
C ILE A 155 -22.34 17.61 21.29
N ASN A 156 -22.00 18.90 21.10
CA ASN A 156 -21.98 19.89 22.18
C ASN A 156 -21.17 19.39 23.41
N ASP A 157 -19.97 18.86 23.13
CA ASP A 157 -19.01 18.28 24.07
C ASP A 157 -19.43 16.97 24.75
N ALA A 158 -20.66 16.49 24.56
CA ALA A 158 -21.07 15.17 25.04
C ALA A 158 -20.69 14.07 24.07
N PHE A 159 -20.03 13.00 24.53
CA PHE A 159 -19.77 11.84 23.70
C PHE A 159 -21.07 11.23 23.19
N TYR A 160 -21.28 11.25 21.90
CA TYR A 160 -22.52 10.81 21.26
C TYR A 160 -22.45 9.37 20.79
N GLY A 161 -21.28 8.88 20.42
CA GLY A 161 -21.04 7.48 20.06
C GLY A 161 -19.91 7.26 19.08
N LEU A 162 -19.61 5.98 18.83
CA LEU A 162 -18.66 5.53 17.81
C LEU A 162 -19.35 5.54 16.42
N TYR A 163 -18.71 6.12 15.42
CA TYR A 163 -19.20 6.18 14.05
C TYR A 163 -18.12 5.72 13.08
N LEU A 164 -18.52 5.35 11.85
CA LEU A 164 -17.60 5.19 10.73
C LEU A 164 -17.68 6.45 9.86
N ALA A 165 -16.61 7.21 9.79
CA ALA A 165 -16.48 8.30 8.82
C ALA A 165 -16.13 7.72 7.47
N VAL A 166 -16.95 7.99 6.45
CA VAL A 166 -16.85 7.41 5.11
C VAL A 166 -16.76 8.53 4.09
N GLU A 167 -15.81 8.40 3.17
CA GLU A 167 -15.60 9.30 2.04
C GLU A 167 -16.88 9.41 1.18
N GLN A 168 -17.10 10.58 0.58
CA GLN A 168 -18.20 10.78 -0.37
C GLN A 168 -17.70 10.54 -1.78
N PRO A 169 -18.41 9.77 -2.63
CA PRO A 169 -18.17 9.80 -4.07
C PRO A 169 -18.50 11.18 -4.61
N ASP A 170 -17.48 11.92 -5.00
CA ASP A 170 -17.57 13.28 -5.55
C ASP A 170 -16.31 13.59 -6.38
N LYS A 171 -16.20 14.80 -6.91
CA LYS A 171 -15.04 15.22 -7.72
C LYS A 171 -13.71 15.05 -6.97
N GLN A 172 -13.67 15.29 -5.64
CA GLN A 172 -12.47 15.14 -4.83
C GLN A 172 -12.02 13.68 -4.75
N MET A 173 -12.97 12.75 -4.59
CA MET A 173 -12.66 11.32 -4.66
C MET A 173 -12.16 10.94 -6.07
N MET A 174 -12.82 11.42 -7.14
CA MET A 174 -12.37 11.14 -8.51
C MET A 174 -10.94 11.64 -8.72
N GLN A 175 -10.64 12.87 -8.28
CA GLN A 175 -9.28 13.42 -8.31
C GLN A 175 -8.27 12.55 -7.57
N SER A 176 -8.61 12.07 -6.38
CA SER A 176 -7.71 11.23 -5.58
C SER A 176 -7.50 9.84 -6.17
N ARG A 177 -8.40 9.33 -7.03
CA ARG A 177 -8.33 7.98 -7.62
C ARG A 177 -7.85 7.99 -9.07
N TYR A 178 -8.22 9.00 -9.83
CA TYR A 178 -7.98 9.08 -11.28
C TYR A 178 -7.05 10.24 -11.68
N GLY A 179 -6.63 11.09 -10.70
CA GLY A 179 -5.71 12.20 -10.96
C GLY A 179 -6.31 13.23 -11.90
N ASN A 180 -5.65 13.50 -13.02
CA ASN A 180 -6.11 14.49 -14.02
C ASN A 180 -7.36 14.05 -14.81
N ASP A 181 -7.92 12.88 -14.52
CA ASP A 181 -9.14 12.35 -15.13
C ASP A 181 -10.35 12.55 -14.19
N GLU A 182 -10.42 13.70 -13.51
CA GLU A 182 -11.44 14.03 -12.52
C GLU A 182 -12.64 14.79 -13.07
N ASP A 183 -12.58 15.25 -14.33
CA ASP A 183 -13.60 16.13 -14.93
C ASP A 183 -14.75 15.37 -15.59
N GLY A 184 -14.75 14.05 -15.51
CA GLY A 184 -15.80 13.18 -16.03
C GLY A 184 -17.14 13.32 -15.30
N ASN A 185 -18.18 12.73 -15.89
CA ASN A 185 -19.52 12.72 -15.31
C ASN A 185 -19.68 11.59 -14.30
N LEU A 186 -20.03 11.93 -13.07
CA LEU A 186 -20.35 10.99 -12.01
C LEU A 186 -21.87 10.89 -11.82
N TYR A 187 -22.42 9.68 -11.94
CA TYR A 187 -23.85 9.42 -11.77
C TYR A 187 -24.09 8.51 -10.58
N GLU A 188 -25.02 8.88 -9.70
CA GLU A 188 -25.51 8.02 -8.62
C GLU A 188 -26.69 7.19 -9.12
N GLY A 189 -26.58 5.88 -9.03
CA GLY A 189 -27.67 4.95 -9.30
C GLY A 189 -28.50 4.74 -8.04
N GLU A 190 -29.59 5.51 -7.88
CA GLU A 190 -30.42 5.52 -6.68
C GLU A 190 -31.79 4.89 -6.93
N GLU A 191 -32.22 3.98 -6.04
CA GLU A 191 -33.61 3.51 -6.00
C GLU A 191 -34.48 4.51 -5.24
N ARG A 192 -35.30 5.31 -5.96
CA ARG A 192 -36.28 6.19 -5.31
C ARG A 192 -37.50 5.40 -4.86
N LEU A 193 -37.61 5.16 -3.58
CA LEU A 193 -38.78 4.53 -2.95
C LEU A 193 -40.05 5.36 -3.20
N GLY A 194 -40.99 4.82 -3.99
CA GLY A 194 -42.30 5.40 -4.21
C GLY A 194 -42.46 6.25 -5.47
N GLY A 195 -41.45 6.31 -6.36
CA GLY A 195 -41.56 7.02 -7.63
C GLY A 195 -42.04 6.11 -8.80
N THR A 196 -42.63 6.73 -9.82
CA THR A 196 -42.90 6.10 -11.13
C THR A 196 -41.61 5.98 -11.98
N GLY A 197 -40.44 6.28 -11.40
CA GLY A 197 -39.13 6.14 -12.02
C GLY A 197 -38.69 4.68 -12.05
N GLY A 198 -37.93 4.28 -13.08
CA GLY A 198 -37.30 2.96 -13.17
C GLY A 198 -36.22 2.74 -12.11
N ARG A 199 -35.62 1.56 -12.13
CA ARG A 199 -34.45 1.23 -11.33
C ARG A 199 -33.17 1.47 -12.13
N PRO A 200 -32.03 1.80 -11.50
CA PRO A 200 -30.75 1.89 -12.18
C PRO A 200 -30.16 0.52 -12.52
N ASP A 201 -30.95 -0.28 -13.27
CA ASP A 201 -30.62 -1.65 -13.65
C ASP A 201 -29.79 -1.76 -14.95
N LEU A 202 -29.39 -0.60 -15.51
CA LEU A 202 -28.66 -0.46 -16.77
C LEU A 202 -29.48 -0.85 -18.01
N SER A 203 -30.80 -0.79 -17.94
CA SER A 203 -31.68 -0.97 -19.11
C SER A 203 -31.65 0.28 -20.01
N TYR A 204 -31.66 0.05 -21.34
CA TYR A 204 -31.82 1.12 -22.32
C TYR A 204 -33.30 1.52 -22.44
N LEU A 205 -33.59 2.79 -22.14
CA LEU A 205 -34.96 3.33 -22.14
C LEU A 205 -35.27 4.17 -23.38
N GLY A 206 -34.34 4.23 -24.35
CA GLY A 206 -34.43 5.06 -25.54
C GLY A 206 -33.50 6.27 -25.50
N ALA A 207 -33.51 7.09 -26.57
CA ALA A 207 -32.57 8.21 -26.73
C ALA A 207 -32.96 9.50 -25.96
N ASN A 208 -34.11 9.51 -25.27
CA ASN A 208 -34.57 10.69 -24.54
C ASN A 208 -33.95 10.75 -23.16
N GLN A 209 -33.10 11.75 -22.92
CA GLN A 209 -32.39 11.98 -21.66
C GLN A 209 -33.32 12.02 -20.43
N SER A 210 -34.50 12.64 -20.54
CA SER A 210 -35.42 12.78 -19.42
C SER A 210 -35.91 11.46 -18.80
N LEU A 211 -35.71 10.35 -19.50
CA LEU A 211 -36.03 9.00 -18.98
C LEU A 211 -34.98 8.50 -17.97
N TYR A 212 -33.80 9.12 -17.93
CA TYR A 212 -32.67 8.70 -17.11
C TYR A 212 -32.42 9.61 -15.92
N GLU A 213 -32.75 10.91 -15.98
CA GLU A 213 -32.44 11.94 -15.00
C GLU A 213 -32.95 11.65 -13.57
N ASN A 214 -34.02 10.85 -13.45
CA ASN A 214 -34.59 10.44 -12.17
C ASN A 214 -34.09 9.06 -11.68
N ILE A 215 -33.26 8.39 -12.48
CA ILE A 215 -32.71 7.04 -12.20
C ILE A 215 -31.21 7.15 -11.91
N TYR A 216 -30.51 7.98 -12.69
CA TYR A 216 -29.07 8.23 -12.59
C TYR A 216 -28.87 9.70 -12.28
N ILE A 217 -28.61 10.02 -11.02
CA ILE A 217 -28.50 11.40 -10.57
C ILE A 217 -27.07 11.92 -10.83
N LEU A 218 -26.94 12.92 -11.68
CA LEU A 218 -25.65 13.52 -11.98
C LEU A 218 -25.09 14.27 -10.76
N LYS A 219 -23.85 14.02 -10.38
CA LYS A 219 -23.16 14.58 -9.18
C LYS A 219 -21.95 15.43 -9.52
N THR A 220 -21.52 15.44 -10.76
CA THR A 220 -20.51 16.37 -11.30
C THR A 220 -21.05 16.96 -12.59
N ASN A 221 -20.53 18.12 -13.00
CA ASN A 221 -20.95 18.77 -14.24
C ASN A 221 -22.47 19.01 -14.36
N GLU A 222 -23.15 19.18 -13.23
CA GLU A 222 -24.62 19.28 -13.13
C GLU A 222 -25.19 20.40 -14.01
N SER A 223 -24.44 21.51 -14.17
CA SER A 223 -24.85 22.64 -15.02
C SER A 223 -24.87 22.29 -16.51
N ALA A 224 -24.01 21.36 -16.95
CA ALA A 224 -24.02 20.89 -18.34
C ALA A 224 -25.16 19.90 -18.60
N ASN A 225 -25.60 19.18 -17.55
CA ASN A 225 -26.70 18.21 -17.56
C ASN A 225 -26.68 17.31 -18.79
N ASN A 226 -25.51 16.70 -19.09
CA ASN A 226 -25.29 15.90 -20.30
C ASN A 226 -25.26 14.41 -19.98
N TYR A 227 -26.22 13.66 -20.53
CA TYR A 227 -26.35 12.22 -20.38
C TYR A 227 -26.01 11.43 -21.66
N SER A 228 -25.46 12.08 -22.69
CA SER A 228 -25.23 11.45 -24.00
C SER A 228 -24.33 10.22 -23.89
N GLY A 229 -23.23 10.29 -23.12
CA GLY A 229 -22.31 9.16 -22.88
C GLY A 229 -23.02 8.00 -22.18
N LEU A 230 -23.80 8.29 -21.13
CA LEU A 230 -24.59 7.26 -20.42
C LEU A 230 -25.59 6.58 -21.36
N ILE A 231 -26.31 7.34 -22.18
CA ILE A 231 -27.31 6.80 -23.13
C ILE A 231 -26.62 5.92 -24.18
N GLU A 232 -25.45 6.33 -24.68
CA GLU A 232 -24.65 5.54 -25.61
C GLU A 232 -24.16 4.24 -24.98
N PHE A 233 -23.59 4.28 -23.77
CA PHE A 233 -23.19 3.08 -23.02
C PHE A 233 -24.37 2.12 -22.86
N LEU A 234 -25.52 2.59 -22.38
CA LEU A 234 -26.71 1.78 -22.19
C LEU A 234 -27.26 1.21 -23.51
N ASN A 235 -27.22 1.98 -24.60
CA ASN A 235 -27.61 1.51 -25.92
C ASN A 235 -26.67 0.39 -26.41
N ILE A 236 -25.38 0.55 -26.31
CA ILE A 236 -24.38 -0.48 -26.68
C ILE A 236 -24.57 -1.73 -25.82
N LEU A 237 -24.70 -1.56 -24.51
CA LEU A 237 -24.92 -2.67 -23.59
C LEU A 237 -26.15 -3.52 -23.96
N ASN A 238 -27.28 -2.87 -24.28
CA ASN A 238 -28.56 -3.59 -24.47
C ASN A 238 -28.79 -4.06 -25.89
N ASN A 239 -28.36 -3.31 -26.90
CA ASN A 239 -28.82 -3.46 -28.29
C ASN A 239 -27.74 -4.02 -29.24
N THR A 240 -26.48 -4.15 -28.80
CA THR A 240 -25.42 -4.69 -29.66
C THR A 240 -25.58 -6.20 -29.85
N ALA A 241 -25.41 -6.64 -31.10
CA ALA A 241 -25.41 -8.08 -31.45
C ALA A 241 -24.27 -8.83 -30.78
N ALA A 242 -24.50 -10.07 -30.37
CA ALA A 242 -23.56 -10.88 -29.59
C ALA A 242 -22.14 -10.98 -30.19
N ALA A 243 -22.03 -11.06 -31.52
CA ALA A 243 -20.74 -11.16 -32.20
C ALA A 243 -19.89 -9.87 -32.11
N GLU A 244 -20.50 -8.69 -31.98
CA GLU A 244 -19.84 -7.40 -31.91
C GLU A 244 -19.75 -6.88 -30.48
N PHE A 245 -20.49 -7.53 -29.55
CA PHE A 245 -20.71 -7.02 -28.20
C PHE A 245 -19.42 -6.76 -27.41
N PRO A 246 -18.45 -7.70 -27.32
CA PRO A 246 -17.23 -7.44 -26.57
C PRO A 246 -16.47 -6.20 -27.08
N ALA A 247 -16.21 -6.16 -28.40
CA ALA A 247 -15.43 -5.10 -29.01
C ALA A 247 -16.08 -3.71 -28.88
N LYS A 248 -17.42 -3.63 -28.92
CA LYS A 248 -18.16 -2.37 -28.76
C LYS A 248 -18.29 -1.97 -27.29
N LEU A 249 -18.50 -2.94 -26.39
CA LEU A 249 -18.62 -2.66 -24.97
C LEU A 249 -17.32 -2.10 -24.41
N GLU A 250 -16.17 -2.67 -24.76
CA GLU A 250 -14.86 -2.21 -24.30
C GLU A 250 -14.47 -0.80 -24.75
N GLN A 251 -15.16 -0.23 -25.74
CA GLN A 251 -14.97 1.14 -26.16
C GLN A 251 -15.62 2.16 -25.21
N VAL A 252 -16.69 1.76 -24.53
CA VAL A 252 -17.52 2.64 -23.68
C VAL A 252 -17.57 2.18 -22.21
N CYS A 253 -16.92 1.08 -21.88
CA CYS A 253 -17.00 0.47 -20.54
C CYS A 253 -15.66 -0.19 -20.18
N ASP A 254 -15.20 0.05 -18.97
CA ASP A 254 -14.08 -0.68 -18.38
C ASP A 254 -14.61 -1.99 -17.79
N VAL A 255 -14.76 -2.99 -18.65
CA VAL A 255 -15.39 -4.28 -18.29
C VAL A 255 -14.64 -4.97 -17.14
N GLU A 256 -13.32 -4.86 -17.12
CA GLU A 256 -12.49 -5.47 -16.06
C GLU A 256 -12.79 -4.81 -14.71
N ASN A 257 -12.82 -3.48 -14.62
CA ASN A 257 -13.22 -2.76 -13.41
C ASN A 257 -14.61 -3.18 -12.92
N TRP A 258 -15.57 -3.30 -13.83
CA TRP A 258 -16.91 -3.76 -13.50
C TRP A 258 -16.92 -5.18 -12.94
N LEU A 259 -16.16 -6.10 -13.55
CA LEU A 259 -16.07 -7.48 -13.08
C LEU A 259 -15.44 -7.56 -11.69
N TYR A 260 -14.43 -6.74 -11.40
CA TYR A 260 -13.87 -6.61 -10.06
C TYR A 260 -14.92 -6.12 -9.06
N GLY A 261 -15.67 -5.07 -9.39
CA GLY A 261 -16.75 -4.56 -8.53
C GLY A 261 -17.82 -5.60 -8.25
N MET A 262 -18.27 -6.32 -9.28
CA MET A 262 -19.27 -7.39 -9.13
C MET A 262 -18.72 -8.58 -8.35
N ALA A 263 -17.44 -8.91 -8.53
CA ALA A 263 -16.81 -9.99 -7.79
C ALA A 263 -16.68 -9.66 -6.30
N VAL A 264 -16.36 -8.41 -5.95
CA VAL A 264 -16.33 -7.93 -4.54
C VAL A 264 -17.71 -8.08 -3.91
N ASN A 265 -18.77 -7.58 -4.56
CA ASN A 265 -20.15 -7.70 -4.02
C ASN A 265 -20.59 -9.15 -3.87
N ASN A 266 -20.28 -10.01 -4.84
CA ASN A 266 -20.61 -11.44 -4.74
C ASN A 266 -19.81 -12.16 -3.66
N LEU A 267 -18.51 -11.84 -3.53
CA LEU A 267 -17.63 -12.43 -2.52
C LEU A 267 -18.20 -12.27 -1.12
N VAL A 268 -18.61 -11.05 -0.76
CA VAL A 268 -19.16 -10.73 0.54
C VAL A 268 -20.69 -10.83 0.61
N VAL A 269 -21.34 -11.25 -0.49
CA VAL A 269 -22.79 -11.35 -0.61
C VAL A 269 -23.48 -10.04 -0.21
N ASN A 270 -22.98 -8.92 -0.75
CA ASN A 270 -23.65 -7.63 -0.66
C ASN A 270 -24.77 -7.57 -1.72
N LEU A 271 -26.01 -7.80 -1.31
CA LEU A 271 -27.17 -7.74 -2.19
C LEU A 271 -27.82 -6.35 -2.23
N ASP A 272 -27.40 -5.44 -1.35
CA ASP A 272 -27.75 -4.01 -1.44
C ASP A 272 -26.76 -3.31 -2.39
N SER A 273 -26.82 -3.71 -3.66
CA SER A 273 -25.91 -3.29 -4.72
C SER A 273 -26.53 -3.56 -6.08
N TYR A 274 -25.81 -3.24 -7.16
CA TYR A 274 -26.24 -3.63 -8.51
C TYR A 274 -26.54 -5.15 -8.63
N LEU A 275 -25.81 -5.98 -7.91
CA LEU A 275 -25.97 -7.43 -7.92
C LEU A 275 -27.36 -7.87 -7.44
N GLY A 276 -27.89 -7.28 -6.38
CA GLY A 276 -29.15 -7.66 -5.75
C GLY A 276 -30.31 -6.74 -6.12
N VAL A 277 -30.33 -5.53 -5.61
CA VAL A 277 -31.48 -4.59 -5.76
C VAL A 277 -31.37 -3.66 -6.97
N ALA A 278 -30.24 -3.66 -7.66
CA ALA A 278 -29.88 -2.75 -8.76
C ALA A 278 -29.84 -1.28 -8.32
N ALA A 279 -29.22 -1.00 -7.18
CA ALA A 279 -29.05 0.34 -6.63
C ALA A 279 -27.70 0.43 -5.89
N GLU A 280 -27.48 1.48 -5.15
CA GLU A 280 -26.34 1.68 -4.27
C GLU A 280 -24.99 1.53 -4.98
N TYR A 281 -24.81 2.25 -6.08
CA TYR A 281 -23.56 2.34 -6.81
C TYR A 281 -23.46 3.66 -7.59
N TYR A 282 -22.25 4.01 -8.00
CA TYR A 282 -22.01 5.14 -8.90
C TYR A 282 -21.41 4.65 -10.23
N LEU A 283 -21.67 5.42 -11.27
CA LEU A 283 -21.07 5.31 -12.59
C LEU A 283 -20.18 6.51 -12.81
N TYR A 284 -18.95 6.30 -13.19
CA TYR A 284 -18.05 7.38 -13.59
C TYR A 284 -17.65 7.23 -15.05
N ASP A 285 -18.02 8.21 -15.85
CA ASP A 285 -17.62 8.36 -17.25
C ASP A 285 -16.28 9.07 -17.27
N ARG A 286 -15.17 8.31 -17.46
CA ARG A 286 -13.83 8.88 -17.44
C ARG A 286 -13.61 9.87 -18.60
N ASP A 287 -13.09 11.04 -18.30
CA ASP A 287 -12.85 12.09 -19.29
C ASP A 287 -11.79 11.70 -20.34
N SER A 288 -10.77 10.96 -19.92
CA SER A 288 -9.63 10.58 -20.77
C SER A 288 -9.98 9.61 -21.90
N ASP A 289 -10.95 8.72 -21.72
CA ASP A 289 -11.26 7.67 -22.71
C ASP A 289 -12.76 7.39 -22.90
N GLY A 290 -13.63 8.12 -22.18
CA GLY A 290 -15.09 7.98 -22.28
C GLY A 290 -15.62 6.62 -21.82
N ARG A 291 -14.85 5.87 -21.00
CA ARG A 291 -15.27 4.55 -20.52
C ARG A 291 -15.86 4.62 -19.13
N PHE A 292 -17.01 3.99 -18.98
CA PHE A 292 -17.71 3.89 -17.71
C PHE A 292 -17.04 2.90 -16.75
N VAL A 293 -16.73 3.36 -15.55
CA VAL A 293 -16.27 2.55 -14.43
C VAL A 293 -17.36 2.46 -13.36
N HIS A 294 -17.37 1.34 -12.64
CA HIS A 294 -18.25 1.10 -11.50
C HIS A 294 -17.57 1.54 -10.22
N ILE A 295 -18.27 2.34 -9.41
CA ILE A 295 -17.83 2.74 -8.07
C ILE A 295 -18.86 2.23 -7.07
N GLN A 296 -18.36 1.53 -6.06
CA GLN A 296 -19.19 0.91 -5.03
C GLN A 296 -19.66 1.95 -4.01
N TRP A 297 -20.86 1.71 -3.47
CA TRP A 297 -21.46 2.54 -2.43
C TRP A 297 -22.26 1.67 -1.46
N ASP A 298 -22.48 2.12 -0.25
CA ASP A 298 -23.24 1.55 0.86
C ASP A 298 -23.00 0.04 1.10
N HIS A 299 -22.06 -0.26 1.99
CA HIS A 299 -21.61 -1.63 2.25
C HIS A 299 -22.05 -2.19 3.61
N ASN A 300 -23.01 -1.54 4.28
CA ASN A 300 -23.47 -1.92 5.60
C ASN A 300 -24.16 -3.32 5.62
N GLU A 301 -24.75 -3.77 4.51
CA GLU A 301 -25.38 -5.08 4.35
C GLU A 301 -24.46 -6.17 3.78
N SER A 302 -23.13 -5.98 3.86
CA SER A 302 -22.15 -6.98 3.43
C SER A 302 -21.96 -8.14 4.42
N PHE A 303 -21.16 -9.13 4.03
CA PHE A 303 -20.88 -10.37 4.78
C PHE A 303 -22.14 -11.17 5.08
N GLY A 304 -23.01 -11.28 4.08
CA GLY A 304 -24.14 -12.19 4.07
C GLY A 304 -25.36 -11.72 4.84
N ILE A 305 -25.51 -10.43 5.11
CA ILE A 305 -26.79 -9.85 5.58
C ILE A 305 -27.75 -9.84 4.38
N THR A 306 -28.89 -10.49 4.52
CA THR A 306 -29.90 -10.56 3.46
C THR A 306 -31.31 -10.51 4.06
N GLY A 307 -32.26 -9.90 3.33
CA GLY A 307 -33.68 -9.91 3.68
C GLY A 307 -34.18 -8.65 4.37
N ASP A 308 -33.38 -7.60 4.47
CA ASP A 308 -33.81 -6.27 4.91
C ASP A 308 -33.85 -5.32 3.70
N GLY A 309 -34.94 -5.38 2.96
CA GLY A 309 -35.03 -4.70 1.67
C GLY A 309 -34.36 -5.44 0.50
N THR A 310 -33.45 -6.34 0.80
CA THR A 310 -32.69 -7.13 -0.18
C THR A 310 -33.28 -8.52 -0.36
N PRO A 311 -32.96 -9.26 -1.47
CA PRO A 311 -33.38 -10.66 -1.67
C PRO A 311 -32.94 -11.54 -0.49
N ARG A 312 -33.90 -12.26 0.11
CA ARG A 312 -33.61 -13.15 1.23
C ARG A 312 -33.00 -14.46 0.74
N LEU A 313 -31.85 -14.82 1.24
CA LEU A 313 -31.16 -16.07 0.99
C LEU A 313 -31.34 -17.05 2.15
N THR A 314 -31.55 -18.32 1.84
CA THR A 314 -31.62 -19.40 2.85
C THR A 314 -30.21 -19.64 3.44
N ASN A 315 -29.17 -19.56 2.61
CA ASN A 315 -27.80 -19.75 3.01
C ASN A 315 -26.89 -18.77 2.23
N PRO A 316 -26.45 -17.65 2.84
CA PRO A 316 -25.62 -16.67 2.16
C PRO A 316 -24.21 -17.19 1.87
N PHE A 317 -23.69 -18.16 2.65
CA PHE A 317 -22.34 -18.69 2.47
C PHE A 317 -22.14 -19.41 1.14
N THR A 318 -23.23 -19.98 0.58
CA THR A 318 -23.21 -20.78 -0.66
C THR A 318 -23.87 -20.07 -1.84
N THR A 319 -23.90 -18.74 -1.82
CA THR A 319 -24.42 -17.94 -2.94
C THR A 319 -23.61 -18.23 -4.21
N ASP A 320 -24.31 -18.51 -5.31
CA ASP A 320 -23.69 -18.81 -6.61
C ASP A 320 -22.84 -17.62 -7.08
N PRO A 321 -21.60 -17.83 -7.58
CA PRO A 321 -20.81 -16.75 -8.20
C PRO A 321 -21.55 -16.00 -9.32
N PHE A 322 -22.45 -16.67 -10.02
CA PHE A 322 -23.29 -16.11 -11.09
C PHE A 322 -24.71 -15.81 -10.62
N TYR A 323 -24.89 -15.45 -9.37
CA TYR A 323 -26.17 -15.12 -8.80
C TYR A 323 -26.89 -14.01 -9.59
N LEU A 324 -28.17 -14.29 -9.94
CA LEU A 324 -29.09 -13.31 -10.50
C LEU A 324 -30.39 -13.36 -9.69
N PRO A 325 -30.88 -12.24 -9.15
CA PRO A 325 -32.12 -12.22 -8.39
C PRO A 325 -33.28 -12.67 -9.29
N GLY A 326 -34.15 -13.55 -8.77
CA GLY A 326 -35.33 -14.06 -9.50
C GLY A 326 -35.07 -14.60 -10.92
N GLY A 327 -33.85 -15.08 -11.17
CA GLY A 327 -33.43 -15.56 -12.49
C GLY A 327 -33.23 -14.48 -13.56
N GLY A 328 -33.10 -13.21 -13.13
CA GLY A 328 -32.77 -12.11 -14.04
C GLY A 328 -33.89 -11.66 -14.96
N THR A 329 -35.15 -11.78 -14.58
CA THR A 329 -36.32 -11.42 -15.42
C THR A 329 -37.17 -10.32 -14.79
N GLY A 330 -37.83 -9.50 -15.63
CA GLY A 330 -38.68 -8.40 -15.17
C GLY A 330 -37.91 -7.39 -14.32
N ASN A 331 -38.44 -7.02 -13.15
CA ASN A 331 -37.81 -6.10 -12.21
C ASN A 331 -36.47 -6.61 -11.62
N ASN A 332 -36.12 -7.87 -11.89
CA ASN A 332 -34.88 -8.49 -11.48
C ASN A 332 -33.86 -8.55 -12.64
N ALA A 333 -34.10 -7.91 -13.76
CA ALA A 333 -33.15 -7.83 -14.88
C ALA A 333 -31.83 -7.17 -14.42
N ARG A 334 -30.75 -7.73 -14.91
CA ARG A 334 -29.37 -7.20 -14.72
C ARG A 334 -28.68 -7.30 -16.08
N PRO A 335 -28.99 -6.37 -17.00
CA PRO A 335 -28.51 -6.43 -18.39
C PRO A 335 -26.99 -6.59 -18.47
N PHE A 336 -26.23 -5.86 -17.66
CA PHE A 336 -24.77 -5.98 -17.63
C PHE A 336 -24.32 -7.41 -17.30
N LEU A 337 -24.75 -7.96 -16.17
CA LEU A 337 -24.37 -9.31 -15.76
C LEU A 337 -24.80 -10.38 -16.76
N GLN A 338 -26.04 -10.28 -17.27
CA GLN A 338 -26.59 -11.26 -18.20
C GLN A 338 -25.81 -11.28 -19.53
N LYS A 339 -25.47 -10.09 -20.07
CA LYS A 339 -24.72 -9.96 -21.31
C LYS A 339 -23.25 -10.34 -21.15
N VAL A 340 -22.61 -9.87 -20.08
CA VAL A 340 -21.19 -10.12 -19.81
C VAL A 340 -20.95 -11.59 -19.48
N TRP A 341 -21.80 -12.22 -18.67
CA TRP A 341 -21.67 -13.64 -18.36
C TRP A 341 -22.02 -14.57 -19.54
N ALA A 342 -22.67 -14.08 -20.58
CA ALA A 342 -22.87 -14.81 -21.83
C ALA A 342 -21.60 -14.88 -22.69
N VAL A 343 -20.61 -13.98 -22.43
CA VAL A 343 -19.29 -13.98 -23.09
C VAL A 343 -18.34 -14.87 -22.31
N ASN A 344 -17.85 -15.95 -22.93
CA ASN A 344 -17.02 -16.92 -22.21
C ASN A 344 -15.75 -16.31 -21.59
N ASP A 345 -15.10 -15.41 -22.30
CA ASP A 345 -13.85 -14.77 -21.82
C ASP A 345 -14.10 -13.90 -20.58
N TYR A 346 -15.18 -13.11 -20.56
CA TYR A 346 -15.57 -12.33 -19.39
C TYR A 346 -16.00 -13.21 -18.22
N ARG A 347 -16.72 -14.29 -18.52
CA ARG A 347 -17.10 -15.28 -17.50
C ARG A 347 -15.87 -15.93 -16.87
N ARG A 348 -14.88 -16.28 -17.68
CA ARG A 348 -13.60 -16.84 -17.18
C ARG A 348 -12.81 -15.80 -16.37
N LEU A 349 -12.70 -14.56 -16.87
CA LEU A 349 -12.05 -13.47 -16.16
C LEU A 349 -12.69 -13.25 -14.77
N TYR A 350 -14.01 -13.23 -14.70
CA TYR A 350 -14.73 -13.10 -13.42
C TYR A 350 -14.39 -14.21 -12.41
N LEU A 351 -14.32 -15.47 -12.85
CA LEU A 351 -13.91 -16.59 -11.99
C LEU A 351 -12.44 -16.48 -11.53
N ARG A 352 -11.57 -15.99 -12.40
CA ARG A 352 -10.16 -15.74 -12.07
C ARG A 352 -10.01 -14.61 -11.04
N ILE A 353 -10.81 -13.55 -11.15
CA ILE A 353 -10.87 -12.48 -10.17
C ILE A 353 -11.30 -13.02 -8.79
N LEU A 354 -12.35 -13.83 -8.72
CA LEU A 354 -12.76 -14.47 -7.48
C LEU A 354 -11.67 -15.37 -6.88
N ALA A 355 -10.97 -16.13 -7.73
CA ALA A 355 -9.85 -16.97 -7.28
C ALA A 355 -8.69 -16.12 -6.74
N ARG A 356 -8.36 -15.01 -7.41
CA ARG A 356 -7.39 -14.02 -6.94
C ARG A 356 -7.74 -13.47 -5.57
N PHE A 357 -8.97 -13.10 -5.35
CA PHE A 357 -9.44 -12.61 -4.05
C PHE A 357 -9.22 -13.63 -2.92
N LEU A 358 -9.54 -14.91 -3.18
CA LEU A 358 -9.32 -15.97 -2.20
C LEU A 358 -7.85 -16.23 -1.89
N ARG A 359 -6.94 -15.93 -2.83
CA ARG A 359 -5.50 -16.10 -2.68
C ARG A 359 -4.84 -14.90 -2.01
N GLU A 360 -5.26 -13.67 -2.35
CA GLU A 360 -4.53 -12.45 -2.03
C GLU A 360 -5.07 -11.67 -0.84
N GLY A 361 -6.19 -12.04 -0.23
CA GLY A 361 -6.67 -11.25 0.90
C GLY A 361 -7.98 -11.67 1.54
N PHE A 362 -8.79 -12.53 0.87
CA PHE A 362 -10.01 -13.08 1.48
C PHE A 362 -9.78 -14.49 2.03
N ASP A 363 -8.58 -14.82 2.43
CA ASP A 363 -8.32 -16.04 3.17
C ASP A 363 -8.63 -15.85 4.65
N PRO A 364 -9.07 -16.94 5.35
CA PRO A 364 -9.45 -16.83 6.76
C PRO A 364 -8.34 -16.33 7.69
N THR A 365 -7.07 -16.58 7.37
CA THR A 365 -5.94 -16.15 8.21
C THR A 365 -5.78 -14.64 8.16
N THR A 366 -5.69 -14.09 6.96
CA THR A 366 -5.54 -12.64 6.72
C THR A 366 -6.74 -11.87 7.24
N MET A 367 -7.95 -12.32 6.91
CA MET A 367 -9.18 -11.63 7.34
C MET A 367 -9.38 -11.71 8.86
N ASN A 368 -9.11 -12.85 9.50
CA ASN A 368 -9.23 -12.98 10.97
C ASN A 368 -8.21 -12.08 11.69
N ALA A 369 -7.01 -11.96 11.16
CA ALA A 369 -6.01 -11.03 11.71
C ALA A 369 -6.52 -9.59 11.65
N ARG A 370 -7.10 -9.17 10.52
CA ARG A 370 -7.67 -7.83 10.36
C ARG A 370 -8.88 -7.60 11.28
N VAL A 371 -9.79 -8.56 11.38
CA VAL A 371 -10.92 -8.52 12.33
C VAL A 371 -10.43 -8.35 13.76
N SER A 372 -9.41 -9.09 14.16
CA SER A 372 -8.83 -9.00 15.51
C SER A 372 -8.19 -7.65 15.78
N GLN A 373 -7.48 -7.09 14.82
CA GLN A 373 -6.87 -5.76 14.88
C GLN A 373 -7.95 -4.68 15.08
N LEU A 374 -8.97 -4.66 14.21
CA LEU A 374 -10.07 -3.70 14.30
C LEU A 374 -10.86 -3.87 15.59
N ALA A 375 -11.15 -5.11 16.01
CA ALA A 375 -11.85 -5.37 17.27
C ALA A 375 -11.07 -4.83 18.48
N THR A 376 -9.74 -4.97 18.48
CA THR A 376 -8.88 -4.42 19.54
C THR A 376 -8.95 -2.90 19.56
N LEU A 377 -8.87 -2.27 18.39
CA LEU A 377 -8.94 -0.82 18.23
C LEU A 377 -10.26 -0.24 18.75
N ILE A 378 -11.40 -0.84 18.35
CA ILE A 378 -12.72 -0.21 18.63
C ILE A 378 -13.39 -0.68 19.93
N ARG A 379 -12.98 -1.80 20.53
CA ARG A 379 -13.62 -2.38 21.73
C ARG A 379 -13.80 -1.38 22.88
N PRO A 380 -12.82 -0.54 23.27
CA PRO A 380 -13.02 0.46 24.30
C PRO A 380 -14.14 1.44 23.93
N HIS A 381 -14.18 1.87 22.68
CA HIS A 381 -15.13 2.87 22.19
C HIS A 381 -16.55 2.29 22.01
N VAL A 382 -16.68 1.02 21.61
CA VAL A 382 -17.96 0.30 21.63
C VAL A 382 -18.46 0.14 23.06
N THR A 383 -17.59 -0.12 24.03
CA THR A 383 -17.94 -0.24 25.43
C THR A 383 -18.54 1.06 25.96
N GLU A 384 -17.88 2.18 25.68
CA GLU A 384 -18.27 3.52 26.15
C GLU A 384 -19.44 4.14 25.38
N ASP A 385 -19.76 3.68 24.16
CA ASP A 385 -20.80 4.28 23.32
C ASP A 385 -22.16 4.22 24.01
N PRO A 386 -22.74 5.37 24.42
CA PRO A 386 -23.98 5.39 25.17
C PRO A 386 -25.21 5.10 24.29
N ASN A 387 -25.09 5.25 22.98
CA ASN A 387 -26.19 5.20 22.02
C ASN A 387 -26.06 4.02 21.03
N LYS A 388 -25.17 3.08 21.30
CA LYS A 388 -24.96 1.90 20.44
C LYS A 388 -26.24 1.08 20.24
N ALA A 389 -26.50 0.66 19.01
CA ALA A 389 -27.67 -0.17 18.67
C ALA A 389 -27.52 -1.62 19.15
N PHE A 390 -26.28 -2.09 19.33
CA PHE A 390 -25.96 -3.45 19.75
C PHE A 390 -25.15 -3.44 21.04
N THR A 391 -25.39 -4.42 21.90
CA THR A 391 -24.66 -4.57 23.17
C THR A 391 -23.21 -5.03 22.92
N LEU A 392 -22.34 -4.80 23.91
CA LEU A 392 -20.97 -5.31 23.89
C LEU A 392 -20.94 -6.84 23.71
N THR A 393 -21.86 -7.57 24.32
CA THR A 393 -21.98 -9.02 24.16
C THR A 393 -22.33 -9.40 22.72
N GLN A 394 -23.21 -8.66 22.04
CA GLN A 394 -23.52 -8.89 20.63
C GLN A 394 -22.32 -8.56 19.73
N PHE A 395 -21.56 -7.50 20.05
CA PHE A 395 -20.31 -7.18 19.36
C PHE A 395 -19.31 -8.34 19.46
N GLU A 396 -18.97 -8.79 20.66
CA GLU A 396 -18.01 -9.88 20.86
C GLU A 396 -18.48 -11.20 20.19
N ASN A 397 -19.76 -11.49 20.27
CA ASN A 397 -20.30 -12.69 19.63
C ASN A 397 -20.25 -12.60 18.10
N ASN A 398 -20.58 -11.44 17.51
CA ASN A 398 -20.71 -11.31 16.05
C ASN A 398 -19.35 -11.24 15.35
N LEU A 399 -18.25 -11.10 16.07
CA LEU A 399 -16.93 -11.30 15.49
C LEU A 399 -16.80 -12.72 14.89
N ASN A 400 -17.35 -13.73 15.58
CA ASN A 400 -17.14 -15.14 15.24
C ASN A 400 -18.42 -15.94 14.98
N ASN A 401 -19.57 -15.50 15.48
CA ASN A 401 -20.81 -16.27 15.48
C ASN A 401 -21.99 -15.42 14.99
N GLN A 402 -23.00 -16.07 14.49
CA GLN A 402 -24.25 -15.44 14.12
C GLN A 402 -24.92 -14.77 15.31
N VAL A 403 -25.44 -13.57 15.09
CA VAL A 403 -26.30 -12.81 16.02
C VAL A 403 -27.65 -12.60 15.34
N THR A 404 -28.73 -12.62 16.11
CA THR A 404 -30.08 -12.32 15.62
C THR A 404 -30.48 -10.90 16.04
N SER A 405 -30.96 -10.10 15.08
CA SER A 405 -31.54 -8.77 15.32
C SER A 405 -32.93 -8.71 14.68
N GLY A 406 -33.96 -8.66 15.51
CA GLY A 406 -35.31 -8.84 15.03
C GLY A 406 -35.49 -10.20 14.35
N ASN A 407 -35.91 -10.18 13.08
CA ASN A 407 -36.06 -11.38 12.23
C ASN A 407 -34.83 -11.64 11.33
N LEU A 408 -33.76 -10.86 11.45
CA LEU A 408 -32.55 -11.00 10.64
C LEU A 408 -31.53 -11.87 11.36
N ALA A 409 -30.99 -12.84 10.64
CA ALA A 409 -29.82 -13.60 11.03
C ALA A 409 -28.58 -12.89 10.45
N ILE A 410 -27.74 -12.35 11.30
CA ILE A 410 -26.54 -11.62 10.94
C ILE A 410 -25.34 -12.56 11.18
N PRO A 411 -24.70 -13.09 10.15
CA PRO A 411 -23.58 -14.01 10.29
C PRO A 411 -22.42 -13.38 11.07
N GLY A 412 -21.65 -14.17 11.80
CA GLY A 412 -20.36 -13.72 12.34
C GLY A 412 -19.38 -13.45 11.22
N VAL A 413 -18.55 -12.40 11.37
CA VAL A 413 -17.65 -11.99 10.30
C VAL A 413 -16.65 -13.10 9.94
N THR A 414 -15.94 -13.66 10.94
CA THR A 414 -14.96 -14.74 10.70
C THR A 414 -15.63 -16.04 10.27
N GLN A 415 -16.85 -16.31 10.78
CA GLN A 415 -17.68 -17.43 10.29
C GLN A 415 -17.96 -17.27 8.81
N PHE A 416 -18.45 -16.09 8.39
CA PHE A 416 -18.77 -15.83 6.99
C PHE A 416 -17.54 -16.03 6.10
N VAL A 417 -16.42 -15.42 6.45
CA VAL A 417 -15.17 -15.54 5.69
C VAL A 417 -14.79 -17.02 5.51
N ARG A 418 -14.75 -17.79 6.61
CA ARG A 418 -14.35 -19.20 6.57
C ARG A 418 -15.28 -20.05 5.67
N GLU A 419 -16.59 -19.91 5.86
CA GLU A 419 -17.56 -20.73 5.14
C GLU A 419 -17.68 -20.32 3.68
N ARG A 420 -17.65 -19.02 3.40
CA ARG A 420 -17.65 -18.48 2.03
C ARG A 420 -16.39 -18.84 1.27
N HIS A 421 -15.21 -18.69 1.88
CA HIS A 421 -13.95 -19.11 1.30
C HIS A 421 -13.94 -20.60 0.95
N THR A 422 -14.41 -21.46 1.87
CA THR A 422 -14.48 -22.91 1.65
C THR A 422 -15.40 -23.26 0.46
N TYR A 423 -16.58 -22.65 0.39
CA TYR A 423 -17.49 -22.86 -0.71
C TYR A 423 -16.93 -22.41 -2.05
N LEU A 424 -16.46 -21.15 -2.11
CA LEU A 424 -15.92 -20.60 -3.35
C LEU A 424 -14.67 -21.34 -3.82
N ARG A 425 -13.78 -21.73 -2.93
CA ARG A 425 -12.58 -22.49 -3.29
C ARG A 425 -12.97 -23.84 -3.94
N ALA A 426 -13.91 -24.57 -3.34
CA ALA A 426 -14.40 -25.81 -3.91
C ALA A 426 -15.07 -25.59 -5.28
N TYR A 427 -15.92 -24.56 -5.39
CA TYR A 427 -16.57 -24.20 -6.64
C TYR A 427 -15.53 -23.86 -7.73
N LEU A 428 -14.60 -22.95 -7.43
CA LEU A 428 -13.59 -22.47 -8.38
C LEU A 428 -12.67 -23.60 -8.85
N ASN A 429 -12.24 -24.47 -7.95
CA ASN A 429 -11.43 -25.65 -8.33
C ASN A 429 -12.16 -26.56 -9.32
N SER A 430 -13.50 -26.67 -9.20
CA SER A 430 -14.31 -27.45 -10.15
C SER A 430 -14.43 -26.80 -11.53
N GLN A 431 -14.08 -25.51 -11.64
CA GLN A 431 -14.16 -24.73 -12.89
C GLN A 431 -12.83 -24.65 -13.64
N ALA A 432 -11.74 -25.22 -13.09
CA ALA A 432 -10.42 -25.23 -13.74
C ALA A 432 -10.46 -25.89 -15.13
N GLN A 433 -9.84 -25.27 -16.11
CA GLN A 433 -9.79 -25.75 -17.50
C GLN A 433 -8.45 -25.46 -18.13
N PRO A 434 -8.00 -26.24 -19.12
CA PRO A 434 -6.75 -25.97 -19.85
C PRO A 434 -6.64 -24.56 -20.43
N ILE A 435 -7.77 -23.95 -20.83
CA ILE A 435 -7.82 -22.59 -21.37
C ILE A 435 -7.50 -21.49 -20.35
N ASP A 436 -7.36 -21.82 -19.07
CA ASP A 436 -6.94 -20.87 -18.04
C ASP A 436 -5.44 -20.70 -17.99
N VAL A 437 -4.69 -21.56 -18.66
CA VAL A 437 -3.25 -21.45 -18.82
C VAL A 437 -2.95 -20.56 -20.02
N ARG A 438 -2.13 -19.54 -19.82
CA ARG A 438 -1.79 -18.51 -20.81
C ARG A 438 -0.30 -18.31 -20.94
N LEU A 439 0.11 -17.81 -22.09
CA LEU A 439 1.42 -17.19 -22.28
C LEU A 439 1.37 -15.79 -21.67
N ASN A 440 2.10 -15.56 -20.59
CA ASN A 440 1.97 -14.35 -19.78
C ASN A 440 3.00 -13.29 -20.12
N GLU A 441 4.27 -13.70 -20.21
CA GLU A 441 5.40 -12.84 -20.53
C GLU A 441 6.35 -13.55 -21.48
N LEU A 442 7.04 -12.78 -22.35
CA LEU A 442 8.00 -13.30 -23.30
C LEU A 442 9.17 -12.35 -23.49
N VAL A 443 10.39 -12.88 -23.43
CA VAL A 443 11.64 -12.19 -23.78
C VAL A 443 12.29 -12.94 -24.94
N THR A 444 12.49 -12.27 -26.07
CA THR A 444 13.17 -12.87 -27.25
C THR A 444 14.67 -12.54 -27.33
N VAL A 445 15.09 -11.46 -26.66
CA VAL A 445 16.48 -11.02 -26.54
C VAL A 445 16.76 -10.73 -25.08
N ASN A 446 17.27 -11.71 -24.35
CA ASN A 446 17.62 -11.58 -22.94
C ASN A 446 18.95 -10.81 -22.82
N ASN A 447 19.02 -9.85 -21.90
CA ASN A 447 20.19 -9.01 -21.63
C ASN A 447 21.09 -9.55 -20.52
N GLY A 448 20.81 -10.76 -20.01
CA GLY A 448 21.55 -11.39 -18.90
C GLY A 448 21.00 -11.09 -17.52
N ALA A 449 19.90 -10.35 -17.41
CA ALA A 449 19.23 -10.08 -16.13
C ALA A 449 18.59 -11.34 -15.50
N TYR A 450 18.18 -12.28 -16.34
CA TYR A 450 17.64 -13.57 -15.91
C TYR A 450 18.34 -14.68 -16.71
N LYS A 451 18.87 -15.67 -16.02
CA LYS A 451 19.69 -16.74 -16.59
C LYS A 451 19.10 -18.09 -16.25
N ASP A 452 19.34 -19.07 -17.11
CA ASP A 452 19.02 -20.47 -16.89
C ASP A 452 19.96 -21.16 -15.88
N GLU A 453 19.80 -22.45 -15.75
CA GLU A 453 20.58 -23.29 -14.81
C GLU A 453 22.03 -23.49 -15.28
N ALA A 454 22.31 -23.32 -16.60
CA ALA A 454 23.66 -23.37 -17.19
C ALA A 454 24.39 -22.02 -17.03
N GLY A 455 23.66 -20.95 -16.73
CA GLY A 455 24.18 -19.59 -16.59
C GLY A 455 24.09 -18.76 -17.84
N ASP A 456 23.36 -19.25 -18.87
CA ASP A 456 23.18 -18.60 -20.15
C ASP A 456 22.02 -17.63 -20.18
N ALA A 457 22.07 -16.64 -21.04
CA ALA A 457 21.06 -15.56 -21.13
C ALA A 457 20.17 -15.81 -22.36
N ASP A 458 19.33 -16.81 -22.26
CA ASP A 458 18.50 -17.26 -23.37
C ASP A 458 17.12 -16.64 -23.44
N PRO A 459 16.46 -16.62 -24.59
CA PRO A 459 15.05 -16.26 -24.71
C PRO A 459 14.18 -17.16 -23.86
N TRP A 460 13.14 -16.58 -23.28
CA TRP A 460 12.21 -17.34 -22.44
C TRP A 460 10.76 -16.88 -22.62
N VAL A 461 9.83 -17.74 -22.28
CA VAL A 461 8.41 -17.45 -22.17
C VAL A 461 7.91 -17.93 -20.82
N GLU A 462 7.01 -17.17 -20.22
CA GLU A 462 6.32 -17.54 -19.02
C GLU A 462 4.92 -18.06 -19.32
N ILE A 463 4.62 -19.22 -18.81
CA ILE A 463 3.30 -19.85 -18.81
C ILE A 463 2.69 -19.62 -17.44
N HIS A 464 1.50 -19.04 -17.38
CA HIS A 464 0.80 -18.69 -16.15
C HIS A 464 -0.55 -19.41 -16.07
N ASN A 465 -0.82 -20.06 -14.95
CA ASN A 465 -2.15 -20.54 -14.64
C ASN A 465 -2.97 -19.41 -13.98
N LEU A 466 -3.79 -18.73 -14.75
CA LEU A 466 -4.62 -17.63 -14.27
C LEU A 466 -5.69 -18.06 -13.25
N GLY A 467 -5.85 -19.35 -12.97
CA GLY A 467 -6.96 -19.90 -12.21
C GLY A 467 -8.20 -20.07 -13.07
N PRO A 468 -9.32 -20.48 -12.48
CA PRO A 468 -9.67 -20.44 -11.05
C PRO A 468 -9.32 -21.70 -10.22
N GLY A 469 -8.44 -22.54 -10.64
CA GLY A 469 -8.04 -23.74 -9.90
C GLY A 469 -6.80 -24.38 -10.51
N PRO A 470 -6.28 -25.48 -9.96
CA PRO A 470 -5.07 -26.11 -10.45
C PRO A 470 -5.28 -26.75 -11.84
N VAL A 471 -4.29 -26.59 -12.72
CA VAL A 471 -4.27 -27.19 -14.06
C VAL A 471 -3.01 -28.04 -14.23
N THR A 472 -3.20 -29.31 -14.66
CA THR A 472 -2.08 -30.19 -15.01
C THR A 472 -1.73 -30.03 -16.47
N LEU A 473 -0.47 -29.74 -16.80
CA LEU A 473 0.04 -29.47 -18.14
C LEU A 473 0.28 -30.76 -18.97
N THR A 474 -0.47 -31.81 -18.72
CA THR A 474 -0.36 -33.04 -19.51
C THR A 474 -0.81 -32.77 -20.94
N ASN A 475 0.05 -33.10 -21.93
CA ASN A 475 -0.22 -32.88 -23.35
C ASN A 475 -0.48 -31.42 -23.74
N PHE A 476 0.24 -30.49 -23.10
CA PHE A 476 0.40 -29.12 -23.57
C PHE A 476 1.60 -29.04 -24.50
N TYR A 477 1.50 -28.21 -25.53
CA TYR A 477 2.53 -28.05 -26.55
C TYR A 477 2.76 -26.58 -26.83
N LEU A 478 4.03 -26.21 -26.98
CA LEU A 478 4.49 -24.88 -27.37
C LEU A 478 5.11 -24.91 -28.74
N THR A 479 4.80 -23.94 -29.61
CA THR A 479 5.31 -23.86 -30.96
C THR A 479 5.40 -22.42 -31.47
N ASP A 480 6.43 -22.16 -32.24
CA ASP A 480 6.61 -20.98 -33.09
C ASP A 480 6.13 -21.22 -34.53
N ASP A 481 5.71 -22.44 -34.85
CA ASP A 481 5.23 -22.87 -36.18
C ASP A 481 3.82 -23.48 -36.06
N THR A 482 2.80 -22.74 -36.45
CA THR A 482 1.41 -23.17 -36.40
C THR A 482 1.07 -24.36 -37.31
N ALA A 483 1.92 -24.67 -38.29
CA ALA A 483 1.81 -25.88 -39.10
C ALA A 483 2.25 -27.13 -38.34
N ASN A 484 3.05 -26.95 -37.26
CA ASN A 484 3.46 -28.02 -36.36
C ASN A 484 3.02 -27.70 -34.90
N PRO A 485 1.75 -27.88 -34.56
CA PRO A 485 1.18 -27.51 -33.27
C PRO A 485 1.73 -28.33 -32.07
N THR A 486 2.38 -29.46 -32.33
CA THR A 486 2.95 -30.33 -31.30
C THR A 486 4.49 -30.33 -31.32
N LYS A 487 5.11 -29.19 -31.73
CA LYS A 487 6.55 -29.05 -31.96
C LYS A 487 7.37 -29.40 -30.72
N TRP A 488 6.99 -28.89 -29.54
CA TRP A 488 7.61 -29.22 -28.27
C TRP A 488 6.55 -29.44 -27.19
N GLN A 489 6.67 -30.50 -26.43
CA GLN A 489 5.76 -30.82 -25.34
C GLN A 489 6.21 -30.17 -24.05
N VAL A 490 5.34 -29.34 -23.45
CA VAL A 490 5.57 -28.75 -22.13
C VAL A 490 5.64 -29.88 -21.08
N PRO A 491 6.56 -29.79 -20.11
CA PRO A 491 6.69 -30.80 -19.05
C PRO A 491 5.37 -31.00 -18.29
N ALA A 492 5.02 -32.26 -18.08
CA ALA A 492 3.80 -32.62 -17.36
C ALA A 492 3.97 -32.30 -15.87
N ARG A 493 3.45 -31.15 -15.43
CA ARG A 493 3.39 -30.72 -14.04
C ARG A 493 2.06 -30.03 -13.75
N THR A 494 1.65 -29.98 -12.49
CA THR A 494 0.45 -29.28 -12.07
C THR A 494 0.85 -27.88 -11.64
N LEU A 495 0.31 -26.87 -12.30
CA LEU A 495 0.38 -25.49 -11.86
C LEU A 495 -0.81 -25.20 -10.94
N ALA A 496 -0.55 -24.75 -9.73
CA ALA A 496 -1.58 -24.24 -8.84
C ALA A 496 -2.23 -22.97 -9.42
N ASP A 497 -3.34 -22.56 -8.87
CA ASP A 497 -3.99 -21.29 -9.17
C ASP A 497 -3.02 -20.11 -8.92
N GLY A 498 -2.73 -19.34 -9.95
CA GLY A 498 -1.80 -18.21 -9.92
C GLY A 498 -0.31 -18.57 -10.03
N GLU A 499 0.02 -19.84 -10.29
CA GLU A 499 1.41 -20.29 -10.42
C GLU A 499 1.96 -20.06 -11.83
N PHE A 500 3.28 -19.81 -11.91
CA PHE A 500 4.02 -19.53 -13.13
C PHE A 500 4.98 -20.67 -13.45
N LEU A 501 5.28 -20.85 -14.74
CA LEU A 501 6.31 -21.73 -15.26
C LEU A 501 7.10 -20.98 -16.33
N VAL A 502 8.38 -20.76 -16.08
CA VAL A 502 9.29 -20.24 -17.12
C VAL A 502 9.77 -21.39 -17.99
N VAL A 503 9.76 -21.16 -19.29
CA VAL A 503 10.25 -22.08 -20.34
C VAL A 503 11.28 -21.34 -21.18
N TRP A 504 12.47 -21.89 -21.28
CA TRP A 504 13.56 -21.39 -22.12
C TRP A 504 13.33 -21.74 -23.58
N LEU A 505 13.50 -20.78 -24.47
CA LEU A 505 13.27 -20.92 -25.92
C LEU A 505 14.59 -20.90 -26.68
N ASP A 506 15.49 -21.82 -26.36
CA ASP A 506 16.90 -21.84 -26.73
C ASP A 506 17.28 -22.95 -27.70
N GLY A 507 16.50 -24.02 -27.77
CA GLY A 507 16.80 -25.21 -28.57
C GLY A 507 17.65 -26.24 -27.81
N GLU A 508 17.99 -26.03 -26.56
CA GLU A 508 18.99 -26.77 -25.77
C GLU A 508 18.35 -27.76 -24.78
N THR A 509 17.53 -28.68 -25.29
CA THR A 509 16.79 -29.68 -24.51
C THR A 509 17.65 -30.59 -23.64
N SER A 510 18.96 -30.56 -23.78
CA SER A 510 19.90 -31.28 -22.90
C SER A 510 20.09 -30.61 -21.54
N GLU A 511 19.71 -29.34 -21.37
CA GLU A 511 19.92 -28.56 -20.17
C GLU A 511 18.78 -28.72 -19.16
N GLY A 512 17.62 -29.17 -19.61
CA GLY A 512 16.50 -29.43 -18.71
C GLY A 512 15.17 -29.70 -19.41
N ASP A 513 14.16 -30.09 -18.62
CA ASP A 513 12.82 -30.38 -19.15
C ASP A 513 12.03 -29.10 -19.49
N THR A 514 12.49 -27.92 -19.03
CA THR A 514 11.93 -26.61 -19.33
C THR A 514 12.59 -25.91 -20.52
N HIS A 515 13.54 -26.56 -21.20
CA HIS A 515 14.22 -26.04 -22.40
C HIS A 515 13.52 -26.55 -23.67
N ALA A 516 12.93 -25.61 -24.43
CA ALA A 516 12.19 -25.96 -25.64
C ALA A 516 13.12 -26.36 -26.76
N SER A 517 12.67 -27.26 -27.64
CA SER A 517 13.44 -27.75 -28.79
C SER A 517 13.63 -26.72 -29.93
N PHE A 518 13.34 -25.45 -29.71
CA PHE A 518 13.45 -24.37 -30.68
C PHE A 518 13.77 -23.04 -29.98
N ARG A 519 14.44 -22.14 -30.73
CA ARG A 519 14.77 -20.79 -30.27
C ARG A 519 13.73 -19.79 -30.75
N ALA A 520 13.30 -18.88 -29.88
CA ALA A 520 12.39 -17.80 -30.27
C ALA A 520 13.06 -16.85 -31.27
N PRO A 521 12.38 -16.48 -32.39
CA PRO A 521 12.95 -15.54 -33.33
C PRO A 521 13.00 -14.11 -32.77
N ALA A 522 14.21 -13.50 -32.79
CA ALA A 522 14.38 -12.10 -32.32
C ALA A 522 13.70 -11.08 -33.26
N THR A 523 13.40 -11.44 -34.50
CA THR A 523 12.83 -10.53 -35.52
C THR A 523 11.31 -10.48 -35.52
N GLY A 524 10.66 -11.10 -34.54
CA GLY A 524 9.21 -11.23 -34.48
C GLY A 524 8.69 -12.55 -35.02
N GLY A 525 7.43 -12.82 -34.80
CA GLY A 525 6.79 -14.11 -35.15
C GLY A 525 5.51 -14.35 -34.41
N LYS A 526 5.18 -15.59 -34.17
CA LYS A 526 4.03 -16.01 -33.38
C LYS A 526 4.43 -17.21 -32.50
N LEU A 527 4.18 -17.10 -31.23
CA LEU A 527 4.28 -18.20 -30.27
C LEU A 527 2.89 -18.65 -29.89
N SER A 528 2.64 -19.95 -29.92
CA SER A 528 1.30 -20.51 -29.64
C SER A 528 1.38 -21.67 -28.66
N LEU A 529 0.40 -21.71 -27.75
CA LEU A 529 0.22 -22.77 -26.77
C LEU A 529 -1.02 -23.61 -27.17
N PHE A 530 -0.84 -24.91 -27.21
CA PHE A 530 -1.89 -25.88 -27.52
C PHE A 530 -2.08 -26.82 -26.32
N ALA A 531 -3.32 -27.24 -26.10
CA ALA A 531 -3.65 -28.34 -25.21
C ALA A 531 -4.47 -29.37 -25.99
N SER A 532 -3.95 -30.60 -26.15
CA SER A 532 -4.63 -31.62 -26.94
C SER A 532 -5.99 -32.03 -26.37
N ALA A 533 -6.23 -31.83 -25.07
CA ALA A 533 -7.53 -32.01 -24.45
C ALA A 533 -8.61 -31.05 -25.00
N ILE A 534 -8.22 -29.90 -25.57
CA ILE A 534 -9.11 -28.91 -26.18
C ILE A 534 -9.09 -29.08 -27.70
N SER A 535 -7.92 -28.97 -28.33
CA SER A 535 -7.71 -29.09 -29.74
C SER A 535 -6.23 -29.22 -30.08
N THR A 536 -5.91 -30.03 -31.08
CA THR A 536 -4.57 -30.06 -31.69
C THR A 536 -4.45 -29.13 -32.90
N GLN A 537 -5.52 -28.43 -33.27
CA GLN A 537 -5.55 -27.51 -34.41
C GLN A 537 -5.81 -26.05 -34.03
N THR A 538 -6.39 -25.82 -32.88
CA THR A 538 -6.68 -24.48 -32.38
C THR A 538 -5.85 -24.21 -31.09
N ALA A 539 -5.00 -23.21 -31.15
CA ALA A 539 -4.23 -22.78 -29.97
C ALA A 539 -5.18 -22.32 -28.86
N ILE A 540 -4.87 -22.69 -27.62
CA ILE A 540 -5.57 -22.15 -26.44
C ILE A 540 -5.14 -20.73 -26.15
N ASP A 541 -3.90 -20.38 -26.53
CA ASP A 541 -3.38 -19.02 -26.44
C ASP A 541 -2.28 -18.80 -27.48
N SER A 542 -2.05 -17.53 -27.84
CA SER A 542 -0.98 -17.12 -28.74
C SER A 542 -0.51 -15.70 -28.45
N LEU A 543 0.79 -15.48 -28.56
CA LEU A 543 1.39 -14.16 -28.59
C LEU A 543 1.94 -13.87 -29.99
N THR A 544 1.59 -12.68 -30.53
CA THR A 544 2.24 -12.12 -31.69
C THR A 544 3.46 -11.36 -31.21
N LEU A 545 4.64 -11.82 -31.64
CA LEU A 545 5.91 -11.25 -31.21
C LEU A 545 6.22 -10.01 -32.05
N PRO A 546 6.32 -8.81 -31.43
CA PRO A 546 7.02 -7.71 -32.09
C PRO A 546 8.52 -8.00 -32.13
N ALA A 547 9.27 -7.24 -32.89
CA ALA A 547 10.72 -7.24 -32.73
C ALA A 547 11.06 -6.60 -31.39
N LEU A 548 11.50 -7.39 -30.43
CA LEU A 548 11.93 -6.92 -29.11
C LEU A 548 13.43 -6.61 -29.10
N THR A 549 13.83 -5.63 -28.33
CA THR A 549 15.25 -5.31 -28.10
C THR A 549 15.74 -5.97 -26.81
N ALA A 550 17.07 -5.97 -26.61
CA ALA A 550 17.69 -6.62 -25.46
C ALA A 550 17.10 -6.11 -24.13
N GLY A 551 16.64 -7.02 -23.28
CA GLY A 551 16.01 -6.72 -22.00
C GLY A 551 14.55 -6.24 -22.07
N GLN A 552 13.96 -6.18 -23.27
CA GLN A 552 12.53 -5.87 -23.43
C GLN A 552 11.71 -7.15 -23.38
N SER A 553 10.59 -7.12 -22.67
CA SER A 553 9.60 -8.20 -22.66
C SER A 553 8.27 -7.76 -23.27
N LEU A 554 7.55 -8.70 -23.85
CA LEU A 554 6.14 -8.60 -24.21
C LEU A 554 5.32 -9.20 -23.05
N VAL A 555 4.50 -8.41 -22.41
CA VAL A 555 3.71 -8.80 -21.23
C VAL A 555 2.22 -8.68 -21.48
N ARG A 556 1.43 -9.48 -20.78
CA ARG A 556 -0.02 -9.25 -20.66
C ARG A 556 -0.30 -8.18 -19.62
N LEU A 557 -1.20 -7.25 -19.94
CA LEU A 557 -1.62 -6.21 -19.04
C LEU A 557 -2.52 -6.79 -17.94
N GLY A 558 -2.11 -6.64 -16.68
CA GLY A 558 -2.87 -7.08 -15.53
C GLY A 558 -2.95 -8.59 -15.34
N ASP A 559 -2.02 -9.38 -15.88
CA ASP A 559 -1.92 -10.86 -15.82
C ASP A 559 -3.19 -11.63 -16.26
N TYR A 560 -4.36 -10.99 -16.25
CA TYR A 560 -5.67 -11.56 -16.55
C TYR A 560 -6.26 -11.10 -17.89
N GLY A 561 -5.71 -10.01 -18.46
CA GLY A 561 -6.22 -9.37 -19.68
C GLY A 561 -5.76 -10.03 -20.97
N ASN A 562 -6.47 -9.73 -22.06
CA ASN A 562 -6.07 -10.12 -23.42
C ASN A 562 -5.18 -9.04 -24.07
N ARG A 563 -5.05 -7.87 -23.46
CA ARG A 563 -4.18 -6.78 -23.96
C ARG A 563 -2.72 -7.08 -23.62
N THR A 564 -1.82 -6.75 -24.55
CA THR A 564 -0.38 -6.87 -24.35
C THR A 564 0.29 -5.52 -24.47
N ALA A 565 1.42 -5.36 -23.80
CA ALA A 565 2.31 -4.22 -23.92
C ALA A 565 3.77 -4.71 -23.93
N THR A 566 4.67 -3.83 -24.30
CA THR A 566 6.11 -4.07 -24.15
C THR A 566 6.62 -3.29 -22.95
N THR A 567 7.51 -3.91 -22.17
CA THR A 567 8.13 -3.29 -20.99
C THR A 567 9.61 -3.63 -20.93
N PHE A 568 10.39 -2.83 -20.22
CA PHE A 568 11.78 -3.13 -19.88
C PHE A 568 11.95 -3.67 -18.45
N LEU A 569 10.85 -4.11 -17.85
CA LEU A 569 10.82 -4.72 -16.51
C LEU A 569 10.35 -6.17 -16.62
N PRO A 570 11.15 -7.09 -17.18
CA PRO A 570 10.80 -8.51 -17.15
C PRO A 570 10.59 -9.00 -15.73
N THR A 571 9.53 -9.79 -15.54
CA THR A 571 9.07 -10.28 -14.24
C THR A 571 9.00 -11.80 -14.17
N PRO A 572 10.08 -12.55 -14.50
CA PRO A 572 10.04 -14.01 -14.57
C PRO A 572 9.58 -14.62 -13.25
N ALA A 573 8.67 -15.58 -13.36
CA ALA A 573 8.02 -16.29 -12.25
C ALA A 573 7.27 -15.38 -11.26
N SER A 574 6.80 -14.22 -11.73
CA SER A 574 6.04 -13.29 -10.91
C SER A 574 5.02 -12.48 -11.73
N ALA A 575 4.07 -11.85 -11.06
CA ALA A 575 3.05 -11.05 -11.72
C ALA A 575 3.64 -9.90 -12.55
N ASN A 576 3.09 -9.72 -13.76
CA ASN A 576 3.53 -8.68 -14.69
C ASN A 576 3.44 -7.28 -14.07
N ARG A 577 4.54 -6.56 -14.17
CA ARG A 577 4.63 -5.15 -13.77
C ARG A 577 4.66 -4.29 -15.01
N VAL A 578 3.49 -3.91 -15.47
CA VAL A 578 3.36 -2.81 -16.42
C VAL A 578 2.69 -1.70 -15.64
N SER A 579 3.12 -0.47 -15.80
CA SER A 579 2.40 0.67 -15.25
C SER A 579 1.11 0.91 -16.05
N ALA A 580 0.20 -0.06 -15.97
CA ALA A 580 -1.21 0.07 -16.25
C ALA A 580 -1.97 0.20 -14.92
N ASP A 581 -1.30 0.62 -13.87
CA ASP A 581 -1.92 1.18 -12.69
C ASP A 581 -2.60 2.47 -13.16
N PRO A 582 -3.93 2.58 -13.10
CA PRO A 582 -4.62 3.83 -13.38
C PRO A 582 -4.21 4.96 -12.41
N THR A 583 -3.27 4.67 -11.52
CA THR A 583 -2.64 5.59 -10.59
C THR A 583 -1.22 5.98 -10.97
N ALA A 584 -0.64 5.37 -12.03
CA ALA A 584 0.61 5.84 -12.61
C ALA A 584 0.33 6.96 -13.60
N PRO A 585 1.09 8.07 -13.56
CA PRO A 585 0.95 9.14 -14.54
C PRO A 585 1.12 8.56 -15.94
N THR A 586 0.27 8.97 -16.87
CA THR A 586 0.37 8.65 -18.30
C THR A 586 1.79 8.90 -18.79
N GLN A 587 2.46 7.84 -19.24
CA GLN A 587 3.84 7.91 -19.73
C GLN A 587 3.93 8.86 -20.94
N GLY A 588 4.57 9.99 -20.70
CA GLY A 588 5.26 10.71 -21.76
C GLY A 588 6.41 9.88 -22.27
N THR A 589 6.69 9.93 -23.56
CA THR A 589 7.73 9.22 -24.26
C THR A 589 9.11 9.47 -23.64
N GLY A 590 9.60 8.54 -22.81
CA GLY A 590 10.92 8.56 -22.19
C GLY A 590 10.86 8.28 -20.69
N LEU A 591 10.95 7.00 -20.30
CA LEU A 591 11.02 6.60 -18.90
C LEU A 591 12.43 6.84 -18.39
N LEU A 592 12.64 7.86 -17.58
CA LEU A 592 13.88 8.03 -16.81
C LEU A 592 13.61 7.60 -15.38
N LEU A 593 14.55 6.92 -14.75
CA LEU A 593 14.43 6.45 -13.38
C LEU A 593 15.58 6.99 -12.53
N ILE A 594 15.28 7.49 -11.35
CA ILE A 594 16.28 7.69 -10.32
C ILE A 594 16.75 6.30 -9.89
N ASN A 595 18.03 5.99 -10.06
CA ASN A 595 18.55 4.63 -9.93
C ASN A 595 19.40 4.44 -8.68
N GLU A 596 20.23 5.42 -8.32
CA GLU A 596 21.10 5.39 -7.14
C GLU A 596 21.31 6.80 -6.59
N ILE A 597 21.52 6.93 -5.27
CA ILE A 597 21.64 8.20 -4.54
C ILE A 597 22.77 8.08 -3.53
N GLY A 598 23.71 9.02 -3.54
CA GLY A 598 24.78 9.18 -2.55
C GLY A 598 24.74 10.57 -1.94
N ALA A 599 23.95 10.73 -0.85
CA ALA A 599 23.73 12.01 -0.18
C ALA A 599 24.60 12.20 1.08
N ASP A 600 25.70 11.48 1.20
CA ASP A 600 26.74 11.59 2.22
C ASP A 600 28.04 11.01 1.64
N ASN A 601 28.63 11.72 0.66
CA ASN A 601 29.74 11.25 -0.16
C ASN A 601 31.05 11.94 0.25
N ASP A 602 31.87 11.25 1.03
CA ASP A 602 33.21 11.73 1.44
C ASP A 602 34.34 11.15 0.58
N SER A 603 34.14 9.99 -0.07
CA SER A 603 35.19 9.29 -0.79
C SER A 603 34.72 8.25 -1.84
N SER A 604 33.42 8.00 -1.97
CA SER A 604 32.92 6.92 -2.80
C SER A 604 32.88 7.26 -4.30
N TYR A 605 32.57 8.51 -4.64
CA TYR A 605 32.53 9.01 -6.01
C TYR A 605 33.10 10.41 -6.08
N PRO A 606 34.27 10.61 -6.76
CA PRO A 606 34.88 11.94 -6.88
C PRO A 606 34.08 12.78 -7.88
N ASP A 607 33.99 14.08 -7.64
CA ASP A 607 33.46 15.02 -8.62
C ASP A 607 34.31 14.98 -9.89
N PRO A 608 33.73 14.68 -11.06
CA PRO A 608 34.49 14.58 -12.30
C PRO A 608 34.98 15.95 -12.83
N ASP A 609 34.37 17.04 -12.35
CA ASP A 609 34.61 18.39 -12.86
C ASP A 609 35.38 19.23 -11.84
N GLU A 610 35.59 18.73 -10.56
CA GLU A 610 36.46 19.38 -9.54
C GLU A 610 37.44 18.39 -8.90
N ALA A 611 38.71 18.60 -9.14
CA ALA A 611 39.76 17.68 -8.73
C ALA A 611 39.90 17.61 -7.19
N GLY A 612 39.58 16.46 -6.62
CA GLY A 612 39.72 16.17 -5.18
C GLY A 612 38.47 16.50 -4.33
N ALA A 613 37.40 16.97 -4.96
CA ALA A 613 36.10 17.12 -4.32
C ALA A 613 35.31 15.81 -4.36
N PHE A 614 34.47 15.63 -3.35
CA PHE A 614 33.54 14.50 -3.23
C PHE A 614 32.18 15.06 -2.84
N GLU A 615 31.40 15.44 -3.85
CA GLU A 615 30.11 16.07 -3.65
C GLU A 615 28.99 15.02 -3.65
N ASP A 616 27.84 15.34 -3.08
CA ASP A 616 26.66 14.50 -3.13
C ASP A 616 26.16 14.31 -4.57
N TRP A 617 25.58 13.16 -4.84
CA TRP A 617 25.22 12.81 -6.20
C TRP A 617 23.96 11.93 -6.26
N PHE A 618 23.33 11.91 -7.43
CA PHE A 618 22.31 10.93 -7.76
C PHE A 618 22.43 10.52 -9.23
N GLU A 619 22.03 9.29 -9.49
CA GLU A 619 22.09 8.70 -10.81
C GLU A 619 20.70 8.58 -11.41
N VAL A 620 20.60 8.93 -12.70
CA VAL A 620 19.40 8.70 -13.51
C VAL A 620 19.71 7.63 -14.56
N PHE A 621 18.86 6.62 -14.60
CA PHE A 621 18.93 5.51 -15.57
C PHE A 621 17.89 5.67 -16.67
N ASN A 622 18.28 5.45 -17.90
CA ASN A 622 17.40 5.37 -19.06
C ASN A 622 17.13 3.88 -19.43
N PRO A 623 16.06 3.25 -18.96
CA PRO A 623 15.71 1.88 -19.32
C PRO A 623 15.23 1.75 -20.77
N GLY A 624 15.07 2.86 -21.49
CA GLY A 624 14.58 2.91 -22.86
C GLY A 624 15.60 2.43 -23.91
N THR A 625 15.11 2.18 -25.13
CA THR A 625 15.92 1.73 -26.27
C THR A 625 16.43 2.87 -27.14
N THR A 626 16.08 4.10 -26.80
CA THR A 626 16.51 5.32 -27.49
C THR A 626 17.16 6.27 -26.51
N THR A 627 18.09 7.07 -27.01
CA THR A 627 18.66 8.19 -26.26
C THR A 627 17.53 9.14 -25.83
N VAL A 628 17.49 9.50 -24.56
CA VAL A 628 16.57 10.52 -24.03
C VAL A 628 17.32 11.83 -23.93
N ASP A 629 16.75 12.88 -24.50
CA ASP A 629 17.20 14.26 -24.34
C ASP A 629 16.46 14.87 -23.12
N MET A 630 17.20 15.16 -22.06
CA MET A 630 16.70 15.78 -20.86
C MET A 630 16.61 17.31 -20.96
N SER A 631 17.03 17.92 -22.06
CA SER A 631 17.07 19.36 -22.23
C SER A 631 15.76 20.03 -21.84
N GLY A 632 15.83 20.91 -20.87
CA GLY A 632 14.65 21.67 -20.41
C GLY A 632 13.72 20.94 -19.45
N MET A 633 13.94 19.67 -19.13
CA MET A 633 13.29 18.99 -18.01
C MET A 633 13.67 19.66 -16.68
N TYR A 634 12.94 19.35 -15.63
CA TYR A 634 13.24 19.88 -14.31
C TYR A 634 13.58 18.77 -13.33
N ILE A 635 14.59 19.04 -12.47
CA ILE A 635 14.93 18.17 -11.36
C ILE A 635 14.91 18.98 -10.06
N THR A 636 14.43 18.36 -8.99
CA THR A 636 14.25 19.05 -7.71
C THR A 636 14.55 18.10 -6.54
N ASP A 637 15.06 18.66 -5.45
CA ASP A 637 15.16 18.05 -4.12
C ASP A 637 13.90 18.32 -3.26
N ASN A 638 12.95 19.08 -3.80
CA ASN A 638 11.72 19.47 -3.11
C ASN A 638 10.50 19.31 -4.01
N LEU A 639 9.72 18.25 -3.82
CA LEU A 639 8.55 17.92 -4.65
C LEU A 639 7.45 19.01 -4.65
N ASN A 640 7.48 19.93 -3.67
CA ASN A 640 6.60 21.10 -3.66
C ASN A 640 7.09 22.25 -4.56
N ASN A 641 8.38 22.20 -5.01
CA ASN A 641 8.98 23.14 -5.94
C ASN A 641 9.49 22.39 -7.17
N LYS A 642 8.56 21.95 -8.02
CA LYS A 642 8.79 21.04 -9.15
C LYS A 642 9.79 21.57 -10.20
N THR A 643 9.95 22.90 -10.29
CA THR A 643 10.80 23.58 -11.29
C THR A 643 12.08 24.18 -10.70
N LYS A 644 12.57 23.61 -9.58
CA LYS A 644 13.69 24.18 -8.81
C LYS A 644 14.97 24.33 -9.63
N TRP A 645 15.31 23.33 -10.44
CA TRP A 645 16.43 23.37 -11.36
C TRP A 645 16.03 22.85 -12.73
N ARG A 646 16.37 23.62 -13.78
CA ARG A 646 16.08 23.25 -15.15
C ARG A 646 17.34 22.65 -15.80
N VAL A 647 17.23 21.42 -16.29
CA VAL A 647 18.33 20.72 -16.96
C VAL A 647 18.78 21.54 -18.20
N PRO A 648 20.07 21.86 -18.31
CA PRO A 648 20.62 22.57 -19.46
C PRO A 648 20.43 21.83 -20.77
N ASN A 649 20.54 22.56 -21.88
CA ASN A 649 20.43 21.97 -23.23
C ASN A 649 21.62 21.05 -23.51
N GLY A 650 21.37 19.93 -24.19
CA GLY A 650 22.40 18.99 -24.64
C GLY A 650 22.69 17.87 -23.64
N VAL A 651 22.00 17.82 -22.50
CA VAL A 651 22.08 16.73 -21.54
C VAL A 651 21.25 15.56 -22.04
N THR A 652 21.93 14.43 -22.36
CA THR A 652 21.29 13.24 -22.91
C THR A 652 21.73 11.98 -22.18
N ILE A 653 20.81 11.01 -22.07
CA ILE A 653 21.13 9.68 -21.53
C ILE A 653 20.92 8.64 -22.65
N PRO A 654 21.97 7.90 -23.06
CA PRO A 654 21.85 6.85 -24.05
C PRO A 654 20.85 5.76 -23.67
N ALA A 655 20.38 5.01 -24.62
CA ALA A 655 19.57 3.81 -24.38
C ALA A 655 20.30 2.84 -23.45
N GLY A 656 19.64 2.39 -22.38
CA GLY A 656 20.22 1.54 -21.34
C GLY A 656 21.38 2.18 -20.57
N GLY A 657 21.55 3.50 -20.68
CA GLY A 657 22.67 4.23 -20.08
C GLY A 657 22.29 4.94 -18.77
N TYR A 658 23.34 5.42 -18.11
CA TYR A 658 23.25 6.12 -16.84
C TYR A 658 23.79 7.54 -16.99
N LEU A 659 23.31 8.44 -16.14
CA LEU A 659 23.88 9.77 -16.00
C LEU A 659 23.89 10.19 -14.52
N VAL A 660 25.07 10.45 -14.00
CA VAL A 660 25.25 10.94 -12.64
C VAL A 660 25.16 12.47 -12.65
N PHE A 661 24.32 13.00 -11.79
CA PHE A 661 24.20 14.42 -11.46
C PHE A 661 24.90 14.69 -10.14
N ILE A 662 25.64 15.81 -10.07
CA ILE A 662 26.29 16.30 -8.86
C ILE A 662 25.36 17.30 -8.19
N ALA A 663 25.10 17.10 -6.91
CA ALA A 663 24.17 17.92 -6.14
C ALA A 663 24.95 18.80 -5.14
N ASP A 664 25.60 19.84 -5.65
CA ASP A 664 26.54 20.72 -4.95
C ASP A 664 26.08 22.18 -4.89
N GLY A 665 25.13 22.61 -5.70
CA GLY A 665 24.69 23.99 -5.85
C GLY A 665 25.52 24.80 -6.84
N GLU A 666 26.52 24.22 -7.51
CA GLU A 666 27.55 24.89 -8.28
C GLU A 666 27.36 24.78 -9.81
N THR A 667 26.23 25.22 -10.32
CA THR A 667 25.83 25.10 -11.73
C THR A 667 26.82 25.69 -12.74
N ALA A 668 27.82 26.47 -12.28
CA ALA A 668 28.87 27.03 -13.12
C ALA A 668 29.92 25.99 -13.54
N GLN A 669 30.04 24.87 -12.82
CA GLN A 669 30.99 23.81 -13.09
C GLN A 669 30.58 22.91 -14.26
N GLY A 670 29.28 22.77 -14.53
CA GLY A 670 28.82 21.98 -15.67
C GLY A 670 27.31 21.75 -15.77
N SER A 671 26.92 21.12 -16.86
CA SER A 671 25.49 20.85 -17.11
C SER A 671 24.88 19.73 -16.25
N ARG A 672 25.68 19.05 -15.43
CA ARG A 672 25.27 17.99 -14.51
C ARG A 672 25.28 18.43 -13.05
N HIS A 673 25.69 19.69 -12.75
CA HIS A 673 25.69 20.27 -11.42
C HIS A 673 24.37 20.95 -11.15
N THR A 674 23.66 20.51 -10.11
CA THR A 674 22.35 21.06 -9.77
C THR A 674 22.49 22.40 -9.02
N SER A 675 21.41 23.18 -8.93
CA SER A 675 21.40 24.44 -8.18
C SER A 675 21.14 24.24 -6.67
N TRP A 676 21.31 23.04 -6.19
CA TRP A 676 21.02 22.62 -4.81
C TRP A 676 21.87 21.41 -4.43
N SER A 677 22.09 21.20 -3.15
CA SER A 677 22.78 20.05 -2.57
C SER A 677 21.79 19.11 -1.88
N LEU A 678 22.16 17.83 -1.75
CA LEU A 678 21.37 16.85 -1.01
C LEU A 678 21.63 16.95 0.48
N SER A 679 20.70 16.42 1.25
CA SER A 679 20.80 16.33 2.71
C SER A 679 20.99 14.88 3.15
N ALA A 680 22.08 14.61 3.86
CA ALA A 680 22.33 13.31 4.48
C ALA A 680 21.21 12.89 5.47
N ASP A 681 20.43 13.83 6.01
CA ASP A 681 19.26 13.55 6.88
C ASP A 681 18.07 12.95 6.13
N GLY A 682 18.12 12.97 4.81
CA GLY A 682 17.05 12.49 3.94
C GLY A 682 16.16 13.60 3.42
N GLU A 683 15.75 13.45 2.18
CA GLU A 683 14.83 14.32 1.46
C GLU A 683 14.26 13.61 0.22
N ALA A 684 13.74 14.33 -0.76
CA ALA A 684 13.19 13.75 -1.97
C ALA A 684 13.94 14.24 -3.21
N ILE A 685 14.04 13.40 -4.23
CA ILE A 685 14.44 13.80 -5.57
C ILE A 685 13.26 13.56 -6.51
N GLY A 686 12.97 14.52 -7.41
CA GLY A 686 11.93 14.40 -8.42
C GLY A 686 12.42 14.88 -9.79
N ILE A 687 12.08 14.12 -10.85
CA ILE A 687 12.33 14.47 -12.25
C ILE A 687 10.98 14.80 -12.88
N TYR A 688 10.90 15.98 -13.50
CA TYR A 688 9.68 16.48 -14.17
C TYR A 688 9.94 16.77 -15.64
N HIS A 689 8.91 16.65 -16.45
CA HIS A 689 8.93 16.98 -17.86
C HIS A 689 9.19 18.47 -18.10
N THR A 690 9.45 18.84 -19.36
CA THR A 690 9.66 20.25 -19.77
C THR A 690 8.48 21.17 -19.50
N ASP A 691 7.30 20.61 -19.23
CA ASP A 691 6.10 21.37 -18.82
C ASP A 691 6.16 21.84 -17.33
N GLY A 692 7.14 21.32 -16.56
CA GLY A 692 7.33 21.64 -15.14
C GLY A 692 6.23 21.08 -14.20
N THR A 693 5.36 20.23 -14.70
CA THR A 693 4.22 19.69 -13.94
C THR A 693 4.14 18.16 -13.98
N THR A 694 4.42 17.54 -15.12
CA THR A 694 4.36 16.09 -15.31
C THR A 694 5.55 15.41 -14.66
N LEU A 695 5.29 14.62 -13.61
CA LEU A 695 6.31 13.82 -12.92
C LEU A 695 6.75 12.65 -13.82
N ILE A 696 8.07 12.47 -13.94
CA ILE A 696 8.68 11.33 -14.63
C ILE A 696 9.01 10.24 -13.61
N ASP A 697 9.79 10.58 -12.57
CA ASP A 697 10.11 9.69 -11.45
C ASP A 697 10.42 10.51 -10.21
N SER A 698 10.20 9.91 -9.03
CA SER A 698 10.60 10.51 -7.76
C SER A 698 10.92 9.45 -6.72
N TYR A 699 11.84 9.78 -5.83
CA TYR A 699 12.17 8.95 -4.69
C TYR A 699 12.41 9.80 -3.45
N THR A 700 11.84 9.39 -2.32
CA THR A 700 12.09 10.01 -1.02
C THR A 700 12.94 9.06 -0.20
N PHE A 701 14.12 9.53 0.22
CA PHE A 701 15.07 8.75 1.00
C PHE A 701 15.17 9.28 2.43
N SER A 702 15.55 8.41 3.33
CA SER A 702 15.84 8.73 4.73
C SER A 702 17.34 8.96 4.94
N VAL A 703 17.77 9.18 6.18
CA VAL A 703 19.17 9.37 6.53
C VAL A 703 20.08 8.34 5.85
N GLN A 704 21.14 8.82 5.20
CA GLN A 704 22.20 8.01 4.60
C GLN A 704 23.45 7.98 5.47
N GLN A 705 24.29 7.01 5.23
CA GLN A 705 25.57 6.88 5.90
C GLN A 705 26.70 7.18 4.92
N THR A 706 27.76 7.79 5.42
CA THR A 706 28.92 8.18 4.64
C THR A 706 29.45 7.06 3.76
N ASP A 707 29.58 7.33 2.46
CA ASP A 707 30.04 6.39 1.44
C ASP A 707 29.22 5.11 1.30
N VAL A 708 27.93 5.17 1.66
CA VAL A 708 26.95 4.09 1.44
C VAL A 708 25.81 4.67 0.62
N SER A 709 25.73 4.32 -0.64
CA SER A 709 24.64 4.75 -1.51
C SER A 709 23.36 3.95 -1.27
N LEU A 710 22.25 4.54 -1.63
CA LEU A 710 20.93 3.91 -1.67
C LEU A 710 20.47 3.82 -3.12
N GLY A 711 20.25 2.62 -3.62
CA GLY A 711 19.90 2.41 -5.02
C GLY A 711 18.86 1.32 -5.21
N ARG A 712 18.30 1.25 -6.42
CA ARG A 712 17.44 0.15 -6.82
C ARG A 712 18.23 -1.15 -6.74
N THR A 713 17.63 -2.24 -6.26
CA THR A 713 18.34 -3.52 -6.03
C THR A 713 19.00 -4.09 -7.30
N THR A 714 18.44 -3.78 -8.44
CA THR A 714 18.99 -3.85 -9.78
C THR A 714 18.46 -2.66 -10.56
N ASP A 715 19.09 -2.27 -11.65
CA ASP A 715 18.65 -1.13 -12.45
C ASP A 715 17.17 -1.17 -12.79
N GLY A 716 16.47 -0.11 -12.48
CA GLY A 716 15.04 0.02 -12.72
C GLY A 716 14.12 -0.79 -11.78
N ALA A 717 14.66 -1.59 -10.87
CA ALA A 717 13.83 -2.35 -9.91
C ALA A 717 13.00 -1.42 -9.01
N ALA A 718 11.82 -1.88 -8.58
CA ALA A 718 10.99 -1.13 -7.65
C ALA A 718 11.54 -1.16 -6.21
N SER A 719 12.27 -2.21 -5.84
CA SER A 719 12.88 -2.37 -4.52
C SER A 719 14.23 -1.67 -4.44
N TRP A 720 14.51 -1.08 -3.27
CA TRP A 720 15.72 -0.36 -2.97
C TRP A 720 16.54 -1.07 -1.90
N SER A 721 17.85 -0.89 -1.95
CA SER A 721 18.80 -1.39 -0.97
C SER A 721 20.05 -0.50 -0.93
N ILE A 722 20.93 -0.79 0.01
CA ILE A 722 22.22 -0.08 0.13
C ILE A 722 23.29 -0.79 -0.71
N PHE A 723 24.28 0.01 -1.13
CA PHE A 723 25.47 -0.45 -1.85
C PHE A 723 26.74 0.08 -1.19
N LYS A 724 27.74 -0.77 -1.11
CA LYS A 724 29.12 -0.42 -0.76
C LYS A 724 30.07 -1.45 -1.35
N PRO A 725 30.87 -1.11 -2.37
CA PRO A 725 30.95 0.22 -2.98
C PRO A 725 29.66 0.63 -3.71
N ALA A 726 29.44 1.94 -3.84
CA ALA A 726 28.46 2.53 -4.74
C ALA A 726 28.76 2.18 -6.20
N THR A 727 27.75 2.28 -7.07
CA THR A 727 27.84 1.87 -8.49
C THR A 727 27.56 3.02 -9.49
N PRO A 728 27.95 4.30 -9.22
CA PRO A 728 27.60 5.44 -10.06
C PRO A 728 28.13 5.28 -11.49
N GLY A 729 27.28 5.50 -12.47
CA GLY A 729 27.59 5.34 -13.91
C GLY A 729 27.62 3.89 -14.39
N ALA A 730 27.16 2.94 -13.58
CA ALA A 730 27.21 1.52 -13.89
C ALA A 730 25.99 0.77 -13.33
N THR A 731 25.78 -0.46 -13.80
CA THR A 731 24.72 -1.36 -13.32
C THR A 731 24.77 -1.57 -11.81
N ASN A 732 23.63 -1.41 -11.14
CA ASN A 732 23.47 -1.71 -9.73
C ASN A 732 23.72 -3.19 -9.44
N THR A 733 24.86 -3.51 -8.83
CA THR A 733 25.25 -4.89 -8.50
C THR A 733 25.72 -4.99 -7.05
N GLY A 734 25.41 -6.12 -6.41
CA GLY A 734 25.86 -6.36 -5.03
C GLY A 734 25.00 -5.71 -3.94
N ALA A 735 23.72 -5.49 -4.22
CA ALA A 735 22.75 -5.03 -3.22
C ALA A 735 22.77 -5.89 -1.95
N TYR A 736 22.63 -5.25 -0.79
CA TYR A 736 22.51 -5.96 0.49
C TYR A 736 21.05 -6.38 0.75
N ALA A 737 20.85 -7.24 1.75
CA ALA A 737 19.53 -7.77 2.11
C ALA A 737 18.60 -6.67 2.62
N ASN A 738 17.61 -6.26 1.84
CA ASN A 738 16.63 -5.24 2.19
C ASN A 738 15.55 -5.71 3.19
N TRP A 739 15.52 -7.01 3.53
CA TRP A 739 14.63 -7.60 4.53
C TRP A 739 15.22 -7.61 5.94
N ILE A 740 16.42 -7.06 6.13
CA ILE A 740 17.06 -6.84 7.44
C ILE A 740 17.25 -5.34 7.66
N THR A 741 16.82 -4.86 8.82
CA THR A 741 16.93 -3.45 9.22
C THR A 741 17.54 -3.31 10.62
N SER A 742 18.05 -2.14 10.94
CA SER A 742 18.32 -1.78 12.33
C SER A 742 17.01 -1.77 13.12
N ALA A 743 16.98 -2.41 14.30
CA ALA A 743 15.78 -2.38 15.14
C ALA A 743 15.49 -1.01 15.77
N ALA A 744 16.43 -0.06 15.69
CA ALA A 744 16.25 1.29 16.18
C ALA A 744 15.67 2.24 15.13
N SER A 745 16.21 2.21 13.89
CA SER A 745 15.80 3.11 12.81
C SER A 745 14.77 2.51 11.85
N PHE A 746 14.65 1.19 11.80
CA PHE A 746 13.88 0.42 10.79
C PHE A 746 14.32 0.66 9.34
N LEU A 747 15.50 1.22 9.16
CA LEU A 747 16.10 1.43 7.85
C LEU A 747 17.01 0.26 7.48
N THR A 748 17.03 -0.09 6.18
CA THR A 748 18.10 -0.92 5.63
C THR A 748 19.39 -0.11 5.69
N ALA A 749 20.34 -0.56 6.51
CA ALA A 749 21.59 0.14 6.77
C ALA A 749 22.66 -0.89 7.16
N PRO A 750 23.95 -0.52 7.15
CA PRO A 750 24.95 -1.35 7.77
C PRO A 750 24.58 -1.67 9.22
N VAL A 751 25.02 -2.83 9.70
CA VAL A 751 24.86 -3.24 11.09
C VAL A 751 26.22 -3.34 11.77
N ALA A 752 26.28 -3.45 13.11
CA ALA A 752 27.51 -3.61 13.82
C ALA A 752 27.48 -4.83 14.77
N PRO A 753 28.62 -5.38 15.18
CA PRO A 753 28.66 -6.46 16.15
C PRO A 753 27.94 -6.07 17.44
N GLY A 754 27.04 -6.94 17.92
CA GLY A 754 26.25 -6.70 19.11
C GLY A 754 24.99 -5.84 18.93
N VAL A 755 24.69 -5.34 17.72
CA VAL A 755 23.50 -4.54 17.42
C VAL A 755 22.23 -5.37 17.48
N ILE A 756 21.10 -4.72 17.81
CA ILE A 756 19.76 -5.30 17.65
C ILE A 756 19.27 -5.02 16.22
N ALA A 757 18.98 -6.09 15.49
CA ALA A 757 18.45 -6.05 14.13
C ALA A 757 17.07 -6.70 14.07
N SER A 758 16.29 -6.30 13.07
CA SER A 758 14.99 -6.91 12.73
C SER A 758 15.05 -7.51 11.35
N ALA A 759 14.61 -8.77 11.21
CA ALA A 759 14.42 -9.44 9.94
C ALA A 759 12.92 -9.54 9.65
N PHE A 760 12.49 -9.11 8.46
CA PHE A 760 11.11 -9.16 8.02
C PHE A 760 10.90 -10.25 6.97
N GLY A 761 9.71 -10.85 6.94
CA GLY A 761 9.37 -11.90 5.98
C GLY A 761 7.95 -12.40 6.19
N THR A 762 7.56 -13.41 5.42
CA THR A 762 6.24 -14.04 5.55
C THR A 762 6.38 -15.47 6.08
N ASN A 763 5.42 -15.91 6.89
CA ASN A 763 5.36 -17.27 7.41
C ASN A 763 6.67 -17.74 8.07
N LEU A 764 7.34 -16.83 8.82
CA LEU A 764 8.60 -17.16 9.49
C LEU A 764 8.40 -18.24 10.58
N THR A 765 7.30 -18.13 11.33
CA THR A 765 6.83 -19.09 12.34
C THR A 765 5.31 -19.04 12.45
N THR A 766 4.71 -20.06 13.06
CA THR A 766 3.26 -20.13 13.34
C THR A 766 2.87 -19.56 14.71
N SER A 767 3.84 -19.18 15.55
CA SER A 767 3.59 -18.68 16.90
C SER A 767 4.41 -17.42 17.19
N THR A 768 3.84 -16.49 17.96
CA THR A 768 4.56 -15.31 18.45
C THR A 768 5.19 -15.61 19.81
N VAL A 769 6.52 -15.52 19.90
CA VAL A 769 7.29 -15.85 21.11
C VAL A 769 8.37 -14.80 21.35
N SER A 770 8.50 -14.34 22.59
CA SER A 770 9.63 -13.53 23.07
C SER A 770 10.56 -14.37 23.92
N ALA A 771 11.85 -14.10 23.82
CA ALA A 771 12.85 -14.76 24.68
C ALA A 771 12.67 -14.33 26.15
N THR A 772 12.73 -15.29 27.05
CA THR A 772 12.58 -15.09 28.51
C THR A 772 13.86 -15.39 29.29
N THR A 773 14.94 -15.81 28.61
CA THR A 773 16.20 -16.18 29.21
C THR A 773 17.36 -15.30 28.78
N THR A 774 18.34 -15.15 29.66
CA THR A 774 19.65 -14.56 29.35
C THR A 774 20.70 -15.60 29.74
N PRO A 775 21.58 -16.05 28.84
CA PRO A 775 21.75 -15.60 27.46
C PRO A 775 20.54 -15.91 26.58
N LEU A 776 20.37 -15.09 25.54
CA LEU A 776 19.28 -15.23 24.57
C LEU A 776 19.41 -16.57 23.81
N PRO A 777 18.28 -17.24 23.49
CA PRO A 777 18.30 -18.46 22.69
C PRO A 777 18.70 -18.16 21.22
N THR A 778 19.32 -19.12 20.55
CA THR A 778 19.63 -19.07 19.11
C THR A 778 18.57 -19.76 18.24
N THR A 779 17.55 -20.33 18.89
CA THR A 779 16.35 -20.87 18.26
C THR A 779 15.14 -20.37 19.03
N LEU A 780 14.17 -19.75 18.35
CA LEU A 780 12.96 -19.26 18.98
C LEU A 780 11.76 -19.53 18.06
N ALA A 781 10.71 -20.15 18.59
CA ALA A 781 9.56 -20.59 17.81
C ALA A 781 9.92 -21.39 16.54
N GLY A 782 10.99 -22.18 16.59
CA GLY A 782 11.51 -22.97 15.46
C GLY A 782 12.30 -22.18 14.42
N VAL A 783 12.47 -20.87 14.59
CA VAL A 783 13.28 -20.03 13.69
C VAL A 783 14.72 -19.95 14.19
N THR A 784 15.67 -19.93 13.25
CA THR A 784 17.09 -19.67 13.52
C THR A 784 17.64 -18.66 12.52
N ILE A 785 18.65 -17.89 12.94
CA ILE A 785 19.43 -17.03 12.05
C ILE A 785 20.90 -17.35 12.22
N SER A 786 21.60 -17.56 11.11
CA SER A 786 23.06 -17.70 11.08
C SER A 786 23.69 -16.61 10.21
N ILE A 787 24.87 -16.15 10.62
CA ILE A 787 25.64 -15.14 9.91
C ILE A 787 27.03 -15.68 9.67
N THR A 788 27.40 -15.83 8.38
CA THR A 788 28.77 -16.15 7.99
C THR A 788 29.48 -14.85 7.66
N ASP A 789 30.44 -14.45 8.48
CA ASP A 789 31.11 -13.16 8.38
C ASP A 789 32.22 -13.13 7.29
N SER A 790 32.87 -11.98 7.10
CA SER A 790 33.92 -11.80 6.09
C SER A 790 35.16 -12.68 6.28
N ALA A 791 35.33 -13.24 7.47
CA ALA A 791 36.38 -14.23 7.77
C ALA A 791 35.91 -15.69 7.52
N ASN A 792 34.73 -15.90 6.91
CA ASN A 792 34.08 -17.20 6.67
C ASN A 792 33.75 -17.95 7.98
N THR A 793 33.58 -17.26 9.09
CA THR A 793 33.15 -17.86 10.35
C THR A 793 31.63 -17.73 10.45
N THR A 794 30.95 -18.86 10.70
CA THR A 794 29.49 -18.90 10.88
C THR A 794 29.13 -18.78 12.35
N HIS A 795 28.30 -17.81 12.67
CA HIS A 795 27.79 -17.52 14.00
C HIS A 795 26.29 -17.74 14.05
N SER A 796 25.77 -18.35 15.11
CA SER A 796 24.33 -18.39 15.39
C SER A 796 23.91 -17.08 16.07
N ALA A 797 22.90 -16.41 15.55
CA ALA A 797 22.42 -15.15 16.10
C ALA A 797 21.49 -15.39 17.32
N PRO A 798 21.69 -14.69 18.43
CA PRO A 798 20.76 -14.68 19.55
C PRO A 798 19.45 -13.99 19.17
N LEU A 799 18.29 -14.59 19.56
CA LEU A 799 16.96 -14.13 19.17
C LEU A 799 16.22 -13.51 20.36
N PHE A 800 15.64 -12.33 20.17
CA PHE A 800 14.78 -11.66 21.15
C PHE A 800 13.31 -12.01 20.98
N PHE A 801 12.88 -12.09 19.72
CA PHE A 801 11.47 -12.19 19.36
C PHE A 801 11.33 -12.91 18.01
N ALA A 802 10.31 -13.73 17.88
CA ALA A 802 9.92 -14.35 16.61
C ALA A 802 8.40 -14.36 16.46
N ALA A 803 7.92 -13.93 15.30
CA ALA A 803 6.53 -13.92 14.87
C ALA A 803 6.43 -14.28 13.38
N ALA A 804 5.23 -14.45 12.87
CA ALA A 804 5.01 -14.80 11.47
C ALA A 804 5.64 -13.82 10.46
N GLY A 805 5.71 -12.52 10.80
CA GLY A 805 6.23 -11.48 9.92
C GLY A 805 7.58 -10.89 10.30
N GLN A 806 8.09 -11.18 11.53
CA GLN A 806 9.26 -10.49 12.06
C GLN A 806 10.06 -11.38 13.03
N VAL A 807 11.38 -11.28 12.96
CA VAL A 807 12.31 -11.83 13.94
C VAL A 807 13.28 -10.74 14.39
N ASN A 808 13.34 -10.46 15.70
CA ASN A 808 14.33 -9.56 16.28
C ASN A 808 15.50 -10.39 16.84
N PHE A 809 16.70 -10.02 16.44
CA PHE A 809 17.90 -10.78 16.78
C PHE A 809 19.07 -9.86 17.06
N GLN A 810 20.09 -10.39 17.67
CA GLN A 810 21.36 -9.70 17.86
C GLN A 810 22.36 -10.12 16.79
N ILE A 811 23.02 -9.16 16.16
CA ILE A 811 24.21 -9.46 15.35
C ILE A 811 25.27 -10.02 16.32
N PRO A 812 25.85 -11.20 16.05
CA PRO A 812 26.84 -11.79 16.95
C PRO A 812 27.97 -10.82 17.26
N ALA A 813 28.28 -10.65 18.55
CA ALA A 813 29.28 -9.69 19.01
C ALA A 813 30.70 -10.01 18.53
N THR A 814 30.94 -11.22 18.08
CA THR A 814 32.23 -11.71 17.55
C THR A 814 32.30 -11.68 16.03
N ALA A 815 31.22 -11.25 15.33
CA ALA A 815 31.22 -11.18 13.88
C ALA A 815 32.22 -10.13 13.37
N VAL A 816 33.00 -10.49 12.35
CA VAL A 816 34.03 -9.63 11.74
C VAL A 816 33.36 -8.68 10.75
N THR A 817 33.85 -7.43 10.70
CA THR A 817 33.37 -6.40 9.77
C THR A 817 33.61 -6.77 8.31
N GLY A 818 32.76 -6.29 7.41
CA GLY A 818 32.78 -6.56 5.97
C GLY A 818 31.49 -7.18 5.48
N ARG A 819 31.49 -7.67 4.26
CA ARG A 819 30.33 -8.36 3.65
C ARG A 819 30.16 -9.71 4.31
N ALA A 820 29.00 -9.99 4.82
CA ALA A 820 28.61 -11.21 5.50
C ALA A 820 27.38 -11.83 4.83
N LYS A 821 27.29 -13.16 4.83
CA LYS A 821 26.11 -13.88 4.37
C LYS A 821 25.19 -14.19 5.54
N VAL A 822 23.93 -13.77 5.47
CA VAL A 822 22.92 -14.07 6.46
C VAL A 822 21.97 -15.16 5.92
N THR A 823 21.60 -16.09 6.78
CA THR A 823 20.64 -17.16 6.50
C THR A 823 19.61 -17.23 7.62
N LEU A 824 18.36 -16.94 7.32
CA LEU A 824 17.23 -17.18 8.19
C LEU A 824 16.56 -18.49 7.81
N THR A 825 16.42 -19.42 8.77
CA THR A 825 15.70 -20.67 8.60
C THR A 825 14.36 -20.56 9.29
N ARG A 826 13.29 -20.74 8.54
CA ARG A 826 11.92 -20.72 9.06
C ARG A 826 11.60 -21.96 9.86
N GLN A 827 10.53 -21.93 10.65
CA GLN A 827 10.04 -23.07 11.41
C GLN A 827 9.79 -24.31 10.54
N ASN A 828 9.39 -24.16 9.29
CA ASN A 828 9.15 -25.25 8.33
C ASN A 828 10.45 -25.79 7.67
N GLY A 829 11.61 -25.23 8.02
CA GLY A 829 12.91 -25.63 7.48
C GLY A 829 13.34 -24.91 6.20
N THR A 830 12.46 -24.11 5.58
CA THR A 830 12.85 -23.30 4.41
C THR A 830 13.74 -22.12 4.81
N THR A 831 14.62 -21.70 3.91
CA THR A 831 15.60 -20.63 4.19
C THR A 831 15.36 -19.38 3.35
N ILE A 832 15.74 -18.24 3.92
CA ILE A 832 15.92 -16.95 3.20
C ILE A 832 17.41 -16.61 3.37
N THR A 833 18.08 -16.24 2.27
CA THR A 833 19.49 -15.84 2.30
C THR A 833 19.67 -14.46 1.72
N GLY A 834 20.71 -13.76 2.13
CA GLY A 834 21.08 -12.47 1.60
C GLY A 834 22.46 -12.05 2.09
N ASP A 835 22.97 -10.97 1.57
CA ASP A 835 24.20 -10.35 2.05
C ASP A 835 23.90 -9.23 3.05
N LEU A 836 24.79 -9.04 4.02
CA LEU A 836 24.69 -8.07 5.09
C LEU A 836 26.02 -7.31 5.20
N LEU A 837 25.97 -5.98 5.33
CA LEU A 837 27.16 -5.16 5.59
C LEU A 837 27.35 -5.02 7.09
N ILE A 838 28.49 -5.52 7.62
CA ILE A 838 28.86 -5.35 9.03
C ILE A 838 29.98 -4.32 9.11
N GLU A 839 29.74 -3.24 9.84
CA GLU A 839 30.72 -2.19 10.13
C GLU A 839 31.05 -2.13 11.62
N SER A 840 32.12 -1.39 12.00
CA SER A 840 32.54 -1.30 13.42
C SER A 840 31.52 -0.61 14.30
N VAL A 841 30.79 0.37 13.73
CA VAL A 841 29.66 1.07 14.35
C VAL A 841 28.55 1.24 13.30
N ALA A 842 27.31 1.21 13.75
CA ALA A 842 26.12 1.45 12.94
C ALA A 842 25.04 2.05 13.87
N PRO A 843 25.18 3.34 14.24
CA PRO A 843 24.35 3.91 15.29
C PRO A 843 22.91 4.08 14.87
N GLY A 844 21.98 3.70 15.75
CA GLY A 844 20.57 3.98 15.64
C GLY A 844 20.00 4.37 17.00
N LEU A 845 19.16 5.39 17.05
CA LEU A 845 18.46 5.85 18.25
C LEU A 845 17.03 5.31 18.27
N PHE A 846 16.61 4.79 19.41
CA PHE A 846 15.24 4.33 19.59
C PHE A 846 14.26 5.50 19.74
N ALA A 847 13.14 5.43 19.02
CA ALA A 847 12.00 6.29 19.23
C ALA A 847 11.01 5.66 20.23
N ALA A 848 10.31 6.48 21.01
CA ALA A 848 9.37 6.02 22.04
C ALA A 848 8.21 5.20 21.46
N ASN A 849 7.81 5.47 20.22
CA ASN A 849 6.74 4.77 19.48
C ASN A 849 7.26 3.56 18.66
N ALA A 850 8.54 3.19 18.80
CA ALA A 850 9.19 2.12 18.04
C ALA A 850 9.10 2.26 16.50
N SER A 851 9.01 3.49 15.97
CA SER A 851 8.95 3.76 14.53
C SER A 851 10.29 4.16 13.91
N GLY A 852 11.32 4.33 14.71
CA GLY A 852 12.60 4.90 14.29
C GLY A 852 12.59 6.42 14.08
N GLN A 853 11.47 7.08 14.31
CA GLN A 853 11.29 8.51 14.10
C GLN A 853 10.44 9.15 15.20
N GLY A 854 10.49 10.48 15.33
CA GLY A 854 9.67 11.23 16.28
C GLY A 854 10.30 11.35 17.66
N ILE A 855 9.51 11.21 18.73
CA ILE A 855 9.99 11.44 20.10
C ILE A 855 10.97 10.34 20.50
N GLY A 856 12.16 10.74 20.99
CA GLY A 856 13.20 9.81 21.40
C GLY A 856 12.82 8.97 22.62
N ALA A 857 13.26 7.71 22.65
CA ALA A 857 13.29 6.89 23.86
C ALA A 857 14.43 7.38 24.77
N ILE A 858 14.17 8.42 25.54
CA ILE A 858 15.16 9.19 26.29
C ILE A 858 14.70 9.32 27.74
N VAL A 859 15.67 9.36 28.66
CA VAL A 859 15.43 9.74 30.05
C VAL A 859 16.18 11.04 30.33
N GLY A 860 15.49 12.02 30.88
CA GLY A 860 16.10 13.25 31.37
C GLY A 860 16.63 13.08 32.78
N LEU A 861 17.76 13.73 33.08
CA LEU A 861 18.32 13.84 34.42
C LEU A 861 18.56 15.32 34.74
N ARG A 862 17.96 15.80 35.81
CA ARG A 862 18.25 17.13 36.36
C ARG A 862 19.13 17.00 37.59
N VAL A 863 20.13 17.85 37.67
CA VAL A 863 20.97 18.04 38.87
C VAL A 863 20.76 19.47 39.34
N ASP A 864 20.23 19.65 40.54
CA ASP A 864 20.00 20.99 41.12
C ASP A 864 21.29 21.59 41.73
N ALA A 865 21.19 22.80 42.21
CA ALA A 865 22.31 23.51 42.84
C ALA A 865 22.89 22.81 44.10
N ALA A 866 22.12 21.93 44.74
CA ALA A 866 22.54 21.12 45.89
C ALA A 866 23.16 19.76 45.45
N GLY A 867 23.19 19.50 44.16
CA GLY A 867 23.68 18.22 43.59
C GLY A 867 22.66 17.08 43.65
N VAL A 868 21.39 17.38 43.95
CA VAL A 868 20.34 16.37 43.99
C VAL A 868 19.96 15.97 42.55
N GLN A 869 19.97 14.67 42.29
CA GLN A 869 19.67 14.09 40.98
C GLN A 869 18.20 13.66 40.90
N THR A 870 17.50 14.15 39.88
CA THR A 870 16.10 13.79 39.61
C THR A 870 15.97 13.30 38.19
N TYR A 871 15.57 12.04 38.01
CA TYR A 871 15.27 11.47 36.69
C TYR A 871 13.81 11.76 36.29
N PHE A 872 13.60 12.10 35.03
CA PHE A 872 12.27 12.37 34.52
C PHE A 872 12.12 11.84 33.09
N PRO A 873 10.89 11.43 32.68
CA PRO A 873 10.64 11.00 31.32
C PRO A 873 10.54 12.19 30.37
N VAL A 874 11.00 12.05 29.13
CA VAL A 874 10.82 13.05 28.05
C VAL A 874 9.63 12.72 27.15
N SER A 875 8.99 11.59 27.38
CA SER A 875 7.74 11.16 26.75
C SER A 875 6.87 10.43 27.75
N SER A 876 5.57 10.46 27.54
CA SER A 876 4.60 9.66 28.29
C SER A 876 3.63 9.01 27.31
N TYR A 877 3.15 7.82 27.65
CA TYR A 877 2.10 7.18 26.88
C TYR A 877 0.77 7.81 27.22
N ASP A 878 0.12 8.46 26.27
CA ASP A 878 -1.23 8.96 26.38
C ASP A 878 -2.20 7.83 26.05
N ALA A 879 -2.84 7.29 27.08
CA ALA A 879 -3.78 6.18 26.91
C ALA A 879 -5.05 6.59 26.16
N ALA A 880 -5.40 7.88 26.14
CA ALA A 880 -6.57 8.36 25.41
C ALA A 880 -6.28 8.49 23.90
N GLN A 881 -5.05 8.86 23.54
CA GLN A 881 -4.59 8.97 22.17
C GLN A 881 -3.87 7.70 21.67
N GLN A 882 -3.64 6.73 22.56
CA GLN A 882 -2.88 5.49 22.32
C GLN A 882 -1.52 5.72 21.66
N GLN A 883 -0.87 6.83 21.97
CA GLN A 883 0.44 7.18 21.40
C GLN A 883 1.36 7.78 22.47
N PHE A 884 2.64 7.77 22.19
CA PHE A 884 3.60 8.51 22.97
C PHE A 884 3.51 9.99 22.63
N VAL A 885 3.35 10.83 23.66
CA VAL A 885 3.36 12.30 23.55
C VAL A 885 4.60 12.84 24.22
N ALA A 886 5.09 13.97 23.73
CA ALA A 886 6.26 14.63 24.31
C ALA A 886 5.93 15.17 25.70
N THR A 887 6.78 14.88 26.66
CA THR A 887 6.81 15.57 27.97
C THR A 887 7.82 16.70 27.88
N PRO A 888 7.40 17.97 27.89
CA PRO A 888 8.32 19.09 27.76
C PRO A 888 9.39 19.11 28.87
N ILE A 889 10.63 19.29 28.46
CA ILE A 889 11.80 19.35 29.33
C ILE A 889 11.95 20.79 29.81
N SER A 890 11.74 21.03 31.11
CA SER A 890 12.11 22.31 31.73
C SER A 890 13.59 22.29 32.12
N LEU A 891 14.33 23.30 31.73
CA LEU A 891 15.74 23.43 32.13
C LEU A 891 15.90 23.86 33.60
N GLY A 892 14.81 24.20 34.30
CA GLY A 892 14.80 24.53 35.72
C GLY A 892 15.48 25.89 36.05
N ALA A 893 15.92 26.06 37.28
CA ALA A 893 16.64 27.27 37.73
C ALA A 893 17.96 27.45 36.94
N VAL A 894 18.49 28.67 36.88
CA VAL A 894 19.75 28.97 36.15
C VAL A 894 20.93 28.11 36.65
N THR A 895 20.87 27.68 37.89
CA THR A 895 21.87 26.80 38.51
C THR A 895 21.69 25.33 38.23
N ASP A 896 20.54 24.92 37.73
CA ASP A 896 20.24 23.51 37.43
C ASP A 896 20.93 23.08 36.13
N GLN A 897 21.36 21.84 36.12
CA GLN A 897 21.95 21.20 34.95
C GLN A 897 21.03 20.06 34.48
N VAL A 898 20.70 20.04 33.21
CA VAL A 898 19.84 19.00 32.61
C VAL A 898 20.66 18.19 31.64
N TYR A 899 20.56 16.87 31.76
CA TYR A 899 21.26 15.88 30.95
C TYR A 899 20.22 14.97 30.26
N LEU A 900 20.58 14.38 29.11
CA LEU A 900 19.79 13.39 28.44
C LEU A 900 20.53 12.05 28.39
N LEU A 901 19.81 10.97 28.67
CA LEU A 901 20.25 9.60 28.49
C LEU A 901 19.54 9.07 27.26
N LEU A 902 20.27 9.00 26.13
CA LEU A 902 19.77 8.53 24.85
C LEU A 902 19.96 7.02 24.78
N TYR A 903 18.95 6.30 24.36
CA TYR A 903 19.03 4.85 24.15
C TYR A 903 19.04 4.52 22.67
N GLY A 904 19.94 3.61 22.29
CA GLY A 904 20.18 3.22 20.92
C GLY A 904 20.78 1.83 20.78
N THR A 905 21.27 1.53 19.61
CA THR A 905 22.05 0.30 19.32
C THR A 905 23.10 0.61 18.26
N GLY A 906 24.17 -0.18 18.16
CA GLY A 906 25.23 0.00 17.17
C GLY A 906 26.27 1.07 17.52
N ILE A 907 26.33 1.53 18.78
CA ILE A 907 27.18 2.61 19.26
C ILE A 907 28.42 2.08 19.99
N ARG A 908 28.28 0.95 20.69
CA ARG A 908 29.29 0.35 21.60
C ARG A 908 30.66 0.07 20.97
N GLY A 909 30.75 0.01 19.63
CA GLY A 909 32.00 -0.18 18.89
C GLY A 909 32.91 1.06 18.88
N VAL A 910 32.42 2.22 19.34
CA VAL A 910 33.23 3.45 19.38
C VAL A 910 34.37 3.32 20.39
N GLN A 911 35.57 3.62 19.93
CA GLN A 911 36.79 3.48 20.76
C GLN A 911 37.12 4.74 21.59
N ASN A 912 36.64 5.90 21.18
CA ASN A 912 36.90 7.18 21.82
C ASN A 912 35.65 8.08 21.78
N LEU A 913 35.36 8.71 22.92
CA LEU A 913 34.23 9.66 23.02
C LEU A 913 34.38 10.89 22.11
N SER A 914 35.60 11.26 21.72
CA SER A 914 35.83 12.35 20.74
C SER A 914 35.27 12.03 19.36
N ASN A 915 34.96 10.76 19.07
CA ASN A 915 34.35 10.31 17.83
C ASN A 915 32.80 10.24 17.94
N VAL A 916 32.23 10.80 19.01
CA VAL A 916 30.77 10.90 19.19
C VAL A 916 30.42 12.38 19.29
N SER A 917 29.48 12.81 18.45
CA SER A 917 28.91 14.16 18.56
C SER A 917 27.38 14.04 18.68
N VAL A 918 26.79 14.95 19.47
CA VAL A 918 25.32 15.05 19.56
C VAL A 918 24.97 16.54 19.52
N GLU A 919 23.98 16.83 18.68
CA GLU A 919 23.37 18.14 18.60
C GLU A 919 21.91 18.05 19.04
N VAL A 920 21.48 19.01 19.84
CA VAL A 920 20.09 19.18 20.25
C VAL A 920 19.63 20.55 19.75
N GLY A 921 18.66 20.57 18.83
CA GLY A 921 18.19 21.83 18.23
C GLY A 921 19.30 22.64 17.55
N GLY A 922 20.27 21.98 16.91
CA GLY A 922 21.43 22.60 16.28
C GLY A 922 22.46 23.15 17.25
N GLN A 923 22.40 22.80 18.55
CA GLN A 923 23.39 23.15 19.55
C GLN A 923 24.20 21.91 19.93
N SER A 924 25.51 21.96 19.78
CA SER A 924 26.39 20.87 20.20
C SER A 924 26.34 20.69 21.73
N VAL A 925 26.24 19.43 22.17
CA VAL A 925 26.09 19.08 23.59
C VAL A 925 27.22 18.14 24.01
N PRO A 926 27.89 18.37 25.17
CA PRO A 926 28.98 17.54 25.64
C PRO A 926 28.57 16.06 25.81
N ILE A 927 29.46 15.14 25.44
CA ILE A 927 29.28 13.70 25.58
C ILE A 927 29.99 13.25 26.87
N LEU A 928 29.23 12.57 27.72
CA LEU A 928 29.75 12.06 29.02
C LEU A 928 29.97 10.56 29.00
N PHE A 929 29.20 9.84 28.17
CA PHE A 929 29.29 8.38 28.01
C PHE A 929 28.72 7.99 26.66
N ALA A 930 29.30 6.99 26.00
CA ALA A 930 28.75 6.30 24.86
C ALA A 930 29.23 4.85 24.88
N GLY A 931 28.31 3.89 24.88
CA GLY A 931 28.67 2.48 24.95
C GLY A 931 27.48 1.57 25.32
N ALA A 932 27.81 0.32 25.67
CA ALA A 932 26.80 -0.64 26.11
C ALA A 932 26.10 -0.17 27.38
N GLN A 933 24.78 -0.30 27.42
CA GLN A 933 23.98 0.12 28.57
C GLN A 933 24.23 -0.79 29.81
N GLY A 934 24.55 -2.05 29.59
CA GLY A 934 24.98 -2.99 30.65
C GLY A 934 23.89 -3.95 31.14
N ASP A 935 22.69 -3.48 31.41
CA ASP A 935 21.58 -4.31 31.91
C ASP A 935 20.80 -5.06 30.81
N PHE A 936 20.83 -4.55 29.58
CA PHE A 936 20.06 -5.11 28.45
C PHE A 936 20.96 -5.49 27.28
N VAL A 937 20.78 -6.71 26.81
CA VAL A 937 21.53 -7.23 25.66
C VAL A 937 21.26 -6.37 24.42
N GLY A 938 22.32 -5.97 23.71
CA GLY A 938 22.20 -5.20 22.46
C GLY A 938 21.88 -3.72 22.62
N LEU A 939 21.43 -3.26 23.80
CA LEU A 939 21.11 -1.88 24.07
C LEU A 939 22.38 -1.06 24.34
N ASP A 940 22.46 0.09 23.68
CA ASP A 940 23.51 1.11 23.91
C ASP A 940 22.91 2.35 24.57
N GLN A 941 23.77 3.13 25.23
CA GLN A 941 23.40 4.34 25.92
C GLN A 941 24.42 5.45 25.60
N VAL A 942 23.92 6.65 25.38
CA VAL A 942 24.75 7.86 25.26
C VAL A 942 24.22 8.89 26.25
N ASN A 943 25.11 9.38 27.14
CA ASN A 943 24.79 10.42 28.10
C ASN A 943 25.35 11.76 27.63
N VAL A 944 24.48 12.74 27.48
CA VAL A 944 24.83 14.06 26.97
C VAL A 944 24.37 15.18 27.89
N GLY A 945 25.10 16.27 27.94
CA GLY A 945 24.76 17.44 28.73
C GLY A 945 25.93 18.05 29.49
N PRO A 946 25.70 19.13 30.24
CA PRO A 946 24.39 19.77 30.43
C PRO A 946 23.87 20.45 29.16
N LEU A 947 22.53 20.44 28.98
CA LEU A 947 21.88 21.11 27.87
C LEU A 947 22.12 22.61 27.91
N PRO A 948 22.48 23.24 26.78
CA PRO A 948 22.63 24.69 26.70
C PRO A 948 21.36 25.46 27.02
N ARG A 949 21.43 26.52 27.82
CA ARG A 949 20.28 27.39 28.13
C ARG A 949 19.65 28.05 26.88
N ALA A 950 20.43 28.18 25.80
CA ALA A 950 19.91 28.67 24.52
C ALA A 950 18.83 27.81 23.90
N LEU A 951 18.59 26.61 24.44
CA LEU A 951 17.48 25.72 24.04
C LEU A 951 16.17 26.04 24.73
N GLU A 952 16.14 26.83 25.81
CA GLU A 952 14.96 27.17 26.57
C GLU A 952 13.89 27.82 25.68
N GLY A 953 12.66 27.30 25.75
CA GLY A 953 11.51 27.79 24.95
C GLY A 953 11.51 27.41 23.47
N ARG A 954 12.45 26.60 22.97
CA ARG A 954 12.51 26.24 21.53
C ARG A 954 11.46 25.23 21.10
N GLY A 955 10.67 24.66 22.01
CA GLY A 955 9.64 23.68 21.66
C GLY A 955 10.24 22.35 21.17
N SER A 956 9.66 21.77 20.13
CA SER A 956 10.13 20.50 19.56
C SER A 956 11.37 20.69 18.72
N VAL A 957 12.48 20.08 19.13
CA VAL A 957 13.81 20.17 18.48
C VAL A 957 14.35 18.79 18.15
N SER A 958 15.18 18.71 17.10
CA SER A 958 15.85 17.47 16.69
C SER A 958 17.02 17.15 17.62
N VAL A 959 17.25 15.87 17.84
CA VAL A 959 18.47 15.30 18.43
C VAL A 959 19.17 14.52 17.32
N VAL A 960 20.33 14.98 16.91
CA VAL A 960 21.15 14.41 15.84
C VAL A 960 22.43 13.86 16.48
N MET A 961 22.75 12.60 16.20
CA MET A 961 23.94 11.94 16.73
C MET A 961 24.79 11.38 15.61
N THR A 962 26.10 11.61 15.70
CA THR A 962 27.09 10.99 14.81
C THR A 962 28.11 10.22 15.64
N VAL A 963 28.47 9.00 15.22
CA VAL A 963 29.42 8.11 15.88
C VAL A 963 30.45 7.64 14.88
N ALA A 964 31.71 8.02 15.05
CA ALA A 964 32.81 7.71 14.14
C ALA A 964 32.47 8.03 12.66
N GLY A 965 31.89 9.20 12.41
CA GLY A 965 31.46 9.66 11.09
C GLY A 965 30.13 9.07 10.62
N LYS A 966 29.53 8.12 11.34
CA LYS A 966 28.25 7.49 10.99
C LYS A 966 27.10 8.18 11.69
N ARG A 967 26.09 8.61 10.93
CA ARG A 967 24.94 9.33 11.42
C ARG A 967 23.81 8.38 11.85
N ALA A 968 23.22 8.62 13.00
CA ALA A 968 22.02 7.89 13.47
C ALA A 968 20.75 8.55 12.91
N ASN A 969 19.63 7.77 12.87
CA ASN A 969 18.31 8.34 12.59
C ASN A 969 18.01 9.49 13.58
N PRO A 970 17.49 10.63 13.10
CA PRO A 970 17.15 11.76 13.98
C PRO A 970 15.89 11.44 14.81
N ILE A 971 15.92 11.82 16.08
CA ILE A 971 14.78 11.78 16.99
C ILE A 971 14.51 13.18 17.53
N ARG A 972 13.43 13.36 18.29
CA ARG A 972 13.02 14.68 18.77
C ARG A 972 12.81 14.70 20.27
N VAL A 973 13.02 15.88 20.87
CA VAL A 973 12.64 16.22 22.25
C VAL A 973 11.92 17.57 22.24
N THR A 974 11.14 17.82 23.26
CA THR A 974 10.46 19.13 23.43
C THR A 974 11.08 19.85 24.61
N ILE A 975 11.60 21.06 24.40
CA ILE A 975 12.20 21.90 25.42
C ILE A 975 11.24 23.04 25.74
N GLN A 976 10.88 23.18 27.04
CA GLN A 976 9.98 24.22 27.55
C GLN A 976 10.72 25.53 27.73
#